data_244106ec99051cd9cb956fba3f89b080
#
_entry.id   244106ec99051cd9cb956fba3f89b080
#
_cell.length_a   1.000
_cell.length_b   1.000
_cell.length_c   1.000
_cell.angle_alpha   90.00
_cell.angle_beta   90.00
_cell.angle_gamma   90.00
#
_symmetry.space_group_name_H-M   'P 1'
#
loop_
_entity.id
_entity.type
_entity.pdbx_description
1 polymer ?
#
loop_
_entity_poly.entity_id
_entity_poly.type
_entity_poly.pdbx_seq_one_letter_code
_entity_poly.pdbx_strand_id
1 'polypeptide(L)'
;MESGNGDRDGRERNGRERGETSDFGGRYGGDDCAESARYPRPDLPDDSDATAAAVGIDSTGVGPGDDNDIGAAEFATVVDSAAADNAELADNVELPDNVELPDSTGLADNVEPPDNVELADSATSVEITSGVTETPTAFLDARALIGCRHRLHLNATNPRALIGVLEDAGVRQRRDAADAHRSRVREALIAADPEAWVVIDPSLRASERAEATMRVCRAGTHHVWGGLLPQEPDTGRRGGSEILLRDHDRGGYIPVLVVNHKVTDPRRPEPADFHPVTSDPYRWAPKPDPYRKLRQQPRDQQRLAHLYRMLQRHGLASPALVGGVIGYSFDRILVHDLAAALADYDQRYSDRIAVVRGELPTVPSKVPECRQCPWWTRGADGVGCEGWLIDHRDVSLVAPGSRAEVLRGHGVHTIDDLADWVGEDPEDWQHGPFDEAVITARAWIAGARMVRRVESVSVRRADVEVDVDLESFQEYGAYLWGTLLDGVYRPFATWDPLPTEDEGRSFGEFWTWLTNIRDDAVAAGKTFAAYCYSRTAEDKWLYESAKRFAGRPGVPTKEQVRAFVDGPQWVDMFQAVSDQFICPNGKGLKKVAPVAGFAWRDAEAGGEASMSWYRLAVGYDAAPDLGQRTRLLEYNEDDVRATQVLRTWMTDRADLEVPGLADFARRSIAT
;
A
#
# COMPACT_ATOMS: atom_id res chain seq x y z
N MET A 1 -56.58 17.47 -36.12
CA MET A 1 -56.54 18.38 -37.27
C MET A 1 -55.11 18.44 -37.64
N GLU A 2 -54.75 17.53 -38.50
CA GLU A 2 -54.45 17.64 -39.92
C GLU A 2 -53.04 18.19 -40.10
N SER A 3 -52.15 17.37 -40.56
CA SER A 3 -51.83 16.80 -41.90
C SER A 3 -50.80 17.69 -42.55
N GLY A 4 -49.75 17.28 -43.18
CA GLY A 4 -49.38 16.19 -44.03
C GLY A 4 -47.96 16.46 -44.55
N ASN A 5 -47.16 15.49 -44.72
CA ASN A 5 -46.91 14.69 -45.94
C ASN A 5 -46.19 15.39 -47.13
N GLY A 6 -45.10 14.71 -47.56
CA GLY A 6 -44.54 14.79 -48.89
C GLY A 6 -43.02 14.70 -48.90
N ASP A 7 -42.37 13.64 -49.00
CA ASP A 7 -42.11 12.56 -49.98
C ASP A 7 -41.36 13.02 -51.27
N ARG A 8 -40.33 12.20 -51.61
CA ARG A 8 -39.69 11.81 -52.88
C ARG A 8 -38.33 12.38 -53.22
N ASP A 9 -37.38 11.50 -53.23
CA ASP A 9 -36.88 10.56 -54.28
C ASP A 9 -35.83 11.14 -55.24
N GLY A 10 -34.81 10.32 -55.51
CA GLY A 10 -34.02 10.29 -56.72
C GLY A 10 -32.51 10.20 -56.49
N ARG A 11 -31.93 9.04 -56.41
CA ARG A 11 -31.32 8.13 -57.43
C ARG A 11 -30.30 8.78 -58.37
N GLU A 12 -29.14 8.19 -58.33
CA GLU A 12 -28.27 7.45 -59.27
C GLU A 12 -27.10 8.28 -59.79
N ARG A 13 -25.92 7.83 -59.99
CA ARG A 13 -25.16 6.64 -60.39
C ARG A 13 -23.71 7.03 -60.75
N ASN A 14 -22.79 6.10 -60.45
CA ASN A 14 -21.65 5.66 -61.26
C ASN A 14 -20.60 6.62 -61.83
N GLY A 15 -19.35 6.20 -61.64
CA GLY A 15 -18.22 6.51 -62.51
C GLY A 15 -16.90 5.93 -62.00
N ARG A 16 -16.54 4.76 -62.54
CA ARG A 16 -15.21 4.09 -62.51
C ARG A 16 -14.22 4.89 -63.35
N GLU A 17 -12.93 4.76 -63.00
CA GLU A 17 -11.75 4.40 -63.85
C GLU A 17 -10.48 4.65 -63.04
N ARG A 18 -9.63 3.71 -62.76
CA ARG A 18 -8.57 2.92 -63.43
C ARG A 18 -7.36 3.73 -63.91
N GLY A 19 -6.22 3.23 -63.56
CA GLY A 19 -4.94 3.34 -64.24
C GLY A 19 -3.84 3.91 -63.34
N GLU A 20 -2.69 3.44 -63.18
CA GLU A 20 -1.78 2.40 -63.66
C GLU A 20 -0.43 2.62 -62.94
N THR A 21 0.10 1.60 -62.38
CA THR A 21 1.45 1.04 -62.38
C THR A 21 2.65 1.94 -62.67
N SER A 22 3.68 1.87 -61.82
CA SER A 22 5.03 1.56 -62.28
C SER A 22 5.91 1.05 -61.12
N ASP A 23 6.39 -0.08 -61.39
CA ASP A 23 7.40 -0.96 -60.87
C ASP A 23 8.79 -0.30 -60.86
N PHE A 24 9.63 -0.51 -59.85
CA PHE A 24 11.05 -0.68 -60.02
C PHE A 24 11.62 -1.55 -58.86
N GLY A 25 11.96 -2.73 -59.25
CA GLY A 25 12.67 -3.68 -58.44
C GLY A 25 14.21 -3.42 -58.41
N GLY A 26 14.81 -4.00 -57.43
CA GLY A 26 16.26 -4.08 -57.28
C GLY A 26 16.65 -5.06 -56.19
N ARG A 27 16.91 -6.31 -56.62
CA ARG A 27 17.53 -7.38 -55.83
C ARG A 27 19.02 -7.10 -55.65
N TYR A 28 19.55 -7.57 -54.52
CA TYR A 28 20.82 -8.30 -54.26
C TYR A 28 20.76 -8.62 -52.76
N GLY A 29 20.88 -9.81 -52.21
CA GLY A 29 21.72 -10.95 -52.57
C GLY A 29 22.88 -11.11 -51.58
N GLY A 30 22.83 -12.17 -50.74
CA GLY A 30 24.04 -12.88 -50.30
C GLY A 30 24.44 -12.78 -48.81
N ASP A 31 24.13 -13.78 -48.07
CA ASP A 31 24.96 -14.75 -47.28
C ASP A 31 25.91 -14.28 -46.15
N ASP A 32 25.74 -15.02 -45.06
CA ASP A 32 26.71 -15.58 -44.10
C ASP A 32 27.54 -14.67 -43.20
N CYS A 33 27.38 -14.82 -41.92
CA CYS A 33 28.28 -15.53 -41.00
C CYS A 33 27.90 -15.25 -39.52
N ALA A 34 27.75 -16.33 -38.82
CA ALA A 34 27.72 -16.39 -37.35
C ALA A 34 29.10 -16.01 -36.80
N GLU A 35 29.12 -15.11 -35.79
CA GLU A 35 30.23 -15.08 -34.85
C GLU A 35 29.81 -14.60 -33.47
N SER A 36 29.97 -15.48 -32.52
CA SER A 36 29.77 -15.34 -31.09
C SER A 36 30.78 -14.36 -30.49
N ALA A 37 30.34 -13.26 -29.91
CA ALA A 37 31.14 -12.42 -29.05
C ALA A 37 30.74 -12.60 -27.59
N ARG A 38 31.60 -13.32 -26.85
CA ARG A 38 31.63 -13.34 -25.39
C ARG A 38 32.22 -12.03 -24.88
N TYR A 39 31.51 -11.35 -23.97
CA TYR A 39 32.06 -10.24 -23.20
C TYR A 39 32.69 -10.78 -21.91
N PRO A 40 33.89 -10.28 -21.53
CA PRO A 40 34.61 -10.68 -20.34
C PRO A 40 34.09 -9.96 -19.09
N ARG A 41 34.12 -10.69 -17.96
CA ARG A 41 33.94 -10.15 -16.61
C ARG A 41 35.15 -9.30 -16.22
N PRO A 42 34.99 -8.20 -15.46
CA PRO A 42 36.13 -7.56 -14.79
C PRO A 42 36.41 -8.25 -13.46
N ASP A 43 37.70 -8.56 -13.26
CA ASP A 43 38.27 -9.09 -12.03
C ASP A 43 38.29 -8.04 -10.92
N LEU A 44 37.95 -8.47 -9.70
CA LEU A 44 38.15 -7.70 -8.48
C LEU A 44 39.57 -8.01 -7.94
N PRO A 45 40.31 -7.04 -7.45
CA PRO A 45 41.61 -7.29 -6.83
C PRO A 45 41.46 -7.83 -5.40
N ASP A 46 42.32 -8.81 -5.14
CA ASP A 46 42.62 -9.46 -3.88
C ASP A 46 43.57 -8.51 -3.08
N ASP A 47 43.14 -8.09 -1.89
CA ASP A 47 44.01 -7.38 -0.95
C ASP A 47 44.15 -8.19 0.33
N SER A 48 45.19 -9.02 0.31
CA SER A 48 45.83 -9.50 1.51
C SER A 48 47.15 -8.69 1.66
N ASP A 49 47.28 -7.95 2.73
CA ASP A 49 48.44 -7.58 3.53
C ASP A 49 48.40 -6.11 4.01
N ALA A 50 48.17 -5.93 5.31
CA ALA A 50 48.82 -4.86 6.05
C ALA A 50 48.83 -5.16 7.57
N THR A 51 50.00 -5.42 8.01
CA THR A 51 50.51 -5.64 9.32
C THR A 51 50.27 -4.52 10.33
N ALA A 52 50.20 -4.98 11.58
CA ALA A 52 50.16 -4.29 12.86
C ALA A 52 51.03 -3.04 13.02
N ALA A 53 50.50 -2.05 13.76
CA ALA A 53 51.30 -1.19 14.64
C ALA A 53 50.50 -0.85 15.91
N ALA A 54 50.98 -1.39 17.02
CA ALA A 54 50.51 -1.08 18.35
C ALA A 54 51.15 0.23 18.84
N VAL A 55 50.37 1.09 19.49
CA VAL A 55 50.87 2.06 20.47
C VAL A 55 49.97 2.04 21.69
N GLY A 56 50.50 1.58 22.78
CA GLY A 56 49.90 1.63 24.10
C GLY A 56 50.20 2.96 24.81
N ILE A 57 49.31 3.36 25.70
CA ILE A 57 49.56 4.19 26.92
C ILE A 57 48.38 3.84 27.85
N ASP A 58 48.59 3.22 28.84
CA ASP A 58 48.95 3.19 30.25
C ASP A 58 47.85 3.75 31.18
N SER A 59 47.69 2.96 32.21
CA SER A 59 46.82 2.88 33.36
C SER A 59 46.87 4.06 34.33
N THR A 60 45.78 4.27 35.04
CA THR A 60 45.62 4.42 36.52
C THR A 60 44.15 4.70 36.78
N GLY A 61 43.38 4.00 37.54
CA GLY A 61 43.50 3.49 38.88
C GLY A 61 42.54 4.22 39.82
N VAL A 62 41.60 3.51 40.41
CA VAL A 62 41.05 3.64 41.76
C VAL A 62 39.58 3.14 41.80
N GLY A 63 39.37 2.04 42.51
CA GLY A 63 38.04 1.55 42.92
C GLY A 63 37.69 2.03 44.34
N PRO A 64 36.89 1.28 45.15
CA PRO A 64 35.47 0.97 44.99
C PRO A 64 34.63 1.59 46.14
N GLY A 65 33.34 1.53 46.08
CA GLY A 65 32.44 1.96 47.16
C GLY A 65 30.97 1.61 46.94
N ASP A 66 30.59 0.54 47.54
CA ASP A 66 29.40 0.14 48.31
C ASP A 66 27.98 0.62 47.94
N ASP A 67 27.16 -0.41 47.77
CA ASP A 67 25.79 -0.66 48.27
C ASP A 67 24.71 0.45 48.20
N ASN A 68 23.62 0.14 47.48
CA ASN A 68 22.32 -0.10 48.13
C ASN A 68 21.22 -0.53 47.16
N ASP A 69 20.58 -1.63 47.57
CA ASP A 69 19.24 -2.08 47.25
C ASP A 69 18.22 -0.95 47.06
N ILE A 70 17.45 -0.94 45.96
CA ILE A 70 16.02 -0.57 45.94
C ILE A 70 15.34 -1.17 44.70
N GLY A 71 14.41 -2.10 44.93
CA GLY A 71 13.06 -2.14 44.40
C GLY A 71 12.87 -2.55 42.94
N ALA A 72 12.65 -3.84 42.72
CA ALA A 72 11.94 -4.37 41.55
C ALA A 72 10.46 -3.93 41.58
N ALA A 73 10.08 -2.91 40.85
CA ALA A 73 8.66 -2.59 40.56
C ALA A 73 8.46 -1.44 39.55
N GLU A 74 9.24 -1.34 38.46
CA GLU A 74 8.98 -0.29 37.43
C GLU A 74 9.39 -0.69 36.00
N PHE A 75 9.22 -1.96 35.65
CA PHE A 75 9.57 -2.44 34.29
C PHE A 75 8.38 -2.90 33.44
N ALA A 76 7.14 -2.58 33.84
CA ALA A 76 5.95 -3.03 33.10
C ALA A 76 5.23 -1.96 32.28
N THR A 77 5.66 -0.69 32.30
CA THR A 77 4.89 0.42 31.68
C THR A 77 5.55 1.10 30.48
N VAL A 78 6.72 0.65 30.02
CA VAL A 78 7.41 1.28 28.87
C VAL A 78 7.24 0.51 27.55
N VAL A 79 6.71 -0.71 27.58
CA VAL A 79 6.52 -1.53 26.37
C VAL A 79 5.20 -1.22 25.64
N ASP A 80 4.20 -0.67 26.33
CA ASP A 80 2.88 -0.36 25.74
C ASP A 80 2.81 0.97 24.97
N SER A 81 3.66 1.96 25.29
CA SER A 81 3.59 3.26 24.61
C SER A 81 4.15 3.26 23.18
N ALA A 82 5.11 2.36 22.88
CA ALA A 82 5.67 2.26 21.52
C ALA A 82 4.78 1.51 20.52
N ALA A 83 3.83 0.71 21.02
CA ALA A 83 2.85 0.03 20.18
C ALA A 83 1.65 0.94 19.84
N ALA A 84 1.34 1.90 20.70
CA ALA A 84 0.26 2.86 20.51
C ALA A 84 0.61 3.94 19.49
N ASP A 85 1.82 4.48 19.52
CA ASP A 85 2.28 5.51 18.58
C ASP A 85 2.33 5.03 17.11
N ASN A 86 2.49 3.71 16.90
CA ASN A 86 2.47 3.14 15.55
C ASN A 86 1.05 2.84 15.01
N ALA A 87 0.05 2.71 15.86
CA ALA A 87 -1.34 2.57 15.44
C ALA A 87 -1.92 3.93 14.99
N GLU A 88 -1.52 5.01 15.64
CA GLU A 88 -1.94 6.37 15.30
C GLU A 88 -1.41 6.83 13.92
N LEU A 89 -0.20 6.42 13.56
CA LEU A 89 0.37 6.69 12.22
C LEU A 89 -0.33 5.93 11.10
N ALA A 90 -0.97 4.79 11.39
CA ALA A 90 -1.72 4.02 10.40
C ALA A 90 -3.14 4.56 10.17
N ASP A 91 -3.77 5.15 11.18
CA ASP A 91 -5.13 5.69 11.08
C ASP A 91 -5.17 7.15 10.60
N ASN A 92 -4.09 7.92 10.79
CA ASN A 92 -3.99 9.33 10.40
C ASN A 92 -3.31 9.59 9.06
N VAL A 93 -2.67 8.60 8.47
CA VAL A 93 -2.17 8.69 7.10
C VAL A 93 -3.29 8.18 6.20
N GLU A 94 -4.17 9.08 5.76
CA GLU A 94 -4.72 8.90 4.43
C GLU A 94 -3.50 8.84 3.52
N LEU A 95 -3.11 7.62 3.17
CA LEU A 95 -2.16 7.44 2.08
C LEU A 95 -2.72 8.27 0.93
N PRO A 96 -1.93 9.17 0.32
CA PRO A 96 -2.34 9.83 -0.89
C PRO A 96 -2.80 8.76 -1.86
N ASP A 97 -3.73 9.09 -2.72
CA ASP A 97 -4.30 8.16 -3.72
C ASP A 97 -3.25 7.37 -4.53
N ASN A 98 -1.97 7.66 -4.36
CA ASN A 98 -0.78 7.11 -5.04
C ASN A 98 0.09 6.17 -4.21
N VAL A 99 -0.37 5.54 -3.13
CA VAL A 99 0.43 4.51 -2.45
C VAL A 99 0.27 3.17 -3.14
N GLU A 100 1.24 2.88 -3.92
CA GLU A 100 1.40 1.75 -4.81
C GLU A 100 1.74 0.45 -4.12
N LEU A 101 1.27 -0.62 -4.73
CA LEU A 101 1.77 -1.97 -4.54
C LEU A 101 2.26 -2.49 -5.91
N PRO A 102 3.38 -3.18 -5.95
CA PRO A 102 4.11 -3.47 -7.19
C PRO A 102 3.61 -4.68 -7.99
N ASP A 103 4.04 -4.87 -9.10
CA ASP A 103 3.73 -5.07 -10.44
C ASP A 103 4.08 -6.39 -11.15
N SER A 104 3.47 -6.66 -12.27
CA SER A 104 3.84 -7.73 -13.16
C SER A 104 3.86 -7.29 -14.62
N THR A 105 4.89 -7.65 -15.34
CA THR A 105 4.94 -7.54 -16.79
C THR A 105 4.63 -8.86 -17.47
N GLY A 106 3.74 -8.80 -18.44
CA GLY A 106 3.41 -9.89 -19.32
C GLY A 106 4.37 -10.01 -20.49
N LEU A 107 4.39 -11.17 -21.08
CA LEU A 107 4.60 -11.41 -22.50
C LEU A 107 3.41 -12.24 -22.98
N ALA A 108 2.72 -11.70 -23.94
CA ALA A 108 1.62 -12.37 -24.59
C ALA A 108 2.14 -13.54 -25.41
N ASP A 109 1.59 -14.72 -25.22
CA ASP A 109 1.34 -15.64 -26.30
C ASP A 109 0.11 -16.50 -25.98
N ASN A 110 -0.76 -16.60 -26.97
CA ASN A 110 -2.04 -17.26 -26.96
C ASN A 110 -1.95 -18.70 -26.42
N VAL A 111 -2.34 -18.89 -25.17
CA VAL A 111 -2.81 -20.16 -24.66
C VAL A 111 -4.07 -19.85 -23.84
N GLU A 112 -5.18 -20.40 -24.28
CA GLU A 112 -6.41 -20.43 -23.49
C GLU A 112 -6.06 -20.92 -22.07
N PRO A 113 -6.45 -20.19 -21.01
CA PRO A 113 -6.18 -20.66 -19.66
C PRO A 113 -7.01 -21.94 -19.43
N PRO A 114 -6.41 -23.00 -18.89
CA PRO A 114 -7.23 -24.10 -18.39
C PRO A 114 -8.13 -23.56 -17.28
N ASP A 115 -9.41 -23.85 -17.39
CA ASP A 115 -10.39 -23.62 -16.37
C ASP A 115 -9.88 -24.13 -15.01
N ASN A 116 -10.00 -23.28 -13.97
CA ASN A 116 -9.77 -23.58 -12.56
C ASN A 116 -8.32 -23.55 -12.03
N VAL A 117 -7.71 -22.37 -11.99
CA VAL A 117 -6.72 -22.08 -10.95
C VAL A 117 -7.37 -21.19 -9.90
N GLU A 118 -8.12 -21.79 -8.99
CA GLU A 118 -8.59 -21.16 -7.75
C GLU A 118 -7.43 -21.04 -6.74
N LEU A 119 -6.53 -20.12 -7.01
CA LEU A 119 -5.67 -19.54 -5.99
C LEU A 119 -5.77 -18.03 -6.12
N ALA A 120 -6.55 -17.47 -5.24
CA ALA A 120 -6.58 -16.04 -4.98
C ALA A 120 -7.73 -15.24 -5.49
N ASP A 121 -8.91 -15.72 -5.34
CA ASP A 121 -9.98 -14.74 -5.21
C ASP A 121 -9.97 -14.15 -3.80
N SER A 122 -9.79 -12.85 -3.72
CA SER A 122 -10.00 -12.05 -2.50
C SER A 122 -11.50 -12.02 -2.09
N ALA A 123 -12.36 -12.71 -2.80
CA ALA A 123 -13.68 -13.03 -2.34
C ALA A 123 -13.58 -14.20 -1.36
N THR A 124 -13.95 -13.97 -0.12
CA THR A 124 -14.22 -14.99 0.88
C THR A 124 -15.23 -15.97 0.27
N SER A 125 -14.75 -17.00 -0.43
CA SER A 125 -15.64 -18.04 -0.96
C SER A 125 -16.11 -18.87 0.21
N VAL A 126 -17.36 -18.66 0.58
CA VAL A 126 -18.10 -19.55 1.46
C VAL A 126 -18.67 -20.64 0.55
N GLU A 127 -18.07 -21.82 0.52
CA GLU A 127 -18.66 -22.97 -0.13
C GLU A 127 -19.82 -23.49 0.74
N ILE A 128 -21.05 -23.28 0.25
CA ILE A 128 -22.25 -23.87 0.84
C ILE A 128 -22.56 -25.16 0.08
N THR A 129 -22.24 -26.30 0.65
CA THR A 129 -22.70 -27.58 0.15
C THR A 129 -24.17 -27.79 0.54
N SER A 130 -25.06 -27.72 -0.44
CA SER A 130 -26.50 -28.00 -0.23
C SER A 130 -26.78 -29.49 -0.26
N GLY A 131 -27.07 -30.05 0.89
CA GLY A 131 -27.63 -31.39 1.03
C GLY A 131 -27.98 -31.69 2.48
N VAL A 132 -29.29 -31.72 2.79
CA VAL A 132 -29.89 -32.18 4.05
C VAL A 132 -29.56 -31.36 5.29
N THR A 133 -30.47 -30.53 5.75
CA THR A 133 -30.66 -29.93 7.11
C THR A 133 -29.47 -29.79 8.08
N GLU A 134 -28.22 -29.85 7.59
CA GLU A 134 -27.02 -29.53 8.35
C GLU A 134 -26.60 -28.08 8.03
N THR A 135 -26.26 -27.33 9.07
CA THR A 135 -25.72 -25.98 8.98
C THR A 135 -24.53 -26.02 7.98
N PRO A 136 -24.50 -25.18 6.93
CA PRO A 136 -23.43 -25.22 5.95
C PRO A 136 -22.08 -25.09 6.64
N THR A 137 -21.15 -25.99 6.34
CA THR A 137 -19.80 -25.91 6.90
C THR A 137 -19.10 -24.67 6.33
N ALA A 138 -18.90 -23.66 7.17
CA ALA A 138 -18.22 -22.43 6.79
C ALA A 138 -16.70 -22.58 6.94
N PHE A 139 -15.96 -22.21 5.90
CA PHE A 139 -14.50 -22.22 5.93
C PHE A 139 -13.92 -20.81 5.77
N LEU A 140 -12.89 -20.51 6.56
CA LEU A 140 -12.15 -19.27 6.51
C LEU A 140 -10.66 -19.52 6.21
N ASP A 141 -10.09 -18.72 5.34
CA ASP A 141 -8.65 -18.57 5.19
C ASP A 141 -8.11 -17.42 6.06
N ALA A 142 -6.79 -17.30 6.11
CA ALA A 142 -6.13 -16.29 6.92
C ALA A 142 -6.45 -14.84 6.50
N ARG A 143 -6.86 -14.60 5.25
CA ARG A 143 -7.20 -13.26 4.75
C ARG A 143 -8.51 -12.75 5.36
N ALA A 144 -9.40 -13.65 5.71
CA ALA A 144 -10.67 -13.32 6.37
C ALA A 144 -10.53 -12.76 7.79
N LEU A 145 -9.36 -12.92 8.41
CA LEU A 145 -9.07 -12.41 9.77
C LEU A 145 -8.78 -10.91 9.78
N ILE A 146 -8.43 -10.37 8.62
CA ILE A 146 -8.02 -9.00 8.43
C ILE A 146 -9.08 -8.34 7.56
N GLY A 147 -9.48 -7.15 7.90
CA GLY A 147 -10.50 -6.46 7.16
C GLY A 147 -11.87 -6.47 7.83
N CYS A 148 -12.85 -5.96 7.09
CA CYS A 148 -14.17 -5.65 7.61
C CYS A 148 -14.96 -6.89 8.01
N ARG A 149 -15.39 -6.97 9.30
CA ARG A 149 -16.28 -8.04 9.82
C ARG A 149 -17.60 -8.08 9.07
N HIS A 150 -18.18 -6.92 8.76
CA HIS A 150 -19.47 -6.84 8.08
C HIS A 150 -19.38 -7.32 6.63
N ARG A 151 -18.28 -7.02 5.92
CA ARG A 151 -18.01 -7.59 4.58
C ARG A 151 -18.00 -9.12 4.63
N LEU A 152 -17.37 -9.68 5.66
CA LEU A 152 -17.33 -11.14 5.84
C LEU A 152 -18.72 -11.74 6.01
N HIS A 153 -19.56 -11.10 6.83
CA HIS A 153 -20.97 -11.46 7.00
C HIS A 153 -21.76 -11.39 5.69
N LEU A 154 -21.64 -10.27 4.96
CA LEU A 154 -22.33 -10.07 3.69
C LEU A 154 -21.91 -11.07 2.62
N ASN A 155 -20.63 -11.40 2.54
CA ASN A 155 -20.11 -12.42 1.62
C ASN A 155 -20.71 -13.81 1.95
N ALA A 156 -20.85 -14.13 3.23
CA ALA A 156 -21.40 -15.40 3.68
C ALA A 156 -22.91 -15.51 3.43
N THR A 157 -23.64 -14.44 3.67
CA THR A 157 -25.11 -14.43 3.57
C THR A 157 -25.62 -14.15 2.15
N ASN A 158 -24.83 -13.48 1.30
CA ASN A 158 -25.22 -13.08 -0.04
C ASN A 158 -24.19 -13.52 -1.12
N PRO A 159 -23.78 -14.78 -1.19
CA PRO A 159 -22.68 -15.20 -2.07
C PRO A 159 -22.98 -14.96 -3.57
N ARG A 160 -24.26 -14.95 -3.96
CA ARG A 160 -24.69 -14.73 -5.34
C ARG A 160 -24.68 -13.26 -5.77
N ALA A 161 -24.71 -12.32 -4.83
CA ALA A 161 -24.75 -10.88 -5.15
C ALA A 161 -23.45 -10.37 -5.77
N LEU A 162 -22.35 -11.09 -5.62
CA LEU A 162 -21.05 -10.75 -6.19
C LEU A 162 -20.77 -11.42 -7.54
N ILE A 163 -21.66 -12.32 -8.00
CA ILE A 163 -21.49 -12.96 -9.31
C ILE A 163 -21.60 -11.90 -10.42
N GLY A 164 -20.57 -11.82 -11.26
CA GLY A 164 -20.49 -10.83 -12.34
C GLY A 164 -20.11 -9.41 -11.92
N VAL A 165 -19.79 -9.19 -10.65
CA VAL A 165 -19.17 -7.92 -10.21
C VAL A 165 -17.74 -7.89 -10.74
N LEU A 166 -17.45 -6.90 -11.57
CA LEU A 166 -16.08 -6.70 -12.04
C LEU A 166 -15.19 -6.36 -10.86
N GLU A 167 -14.09 -7.06 -10.76
CA GLU A 167 -13.04 -6.74 -9.80
C GLU A 167 -12.47 -5.35 -10.13
N ASP A 168 -12.24 -4.56 -9.09
CA ASP A 168 -11.56 -3.28 -9.20
C ASP A 168 -10.20 -3.44 -9.91
N ALA A 169 -9.89 -2.56 -10.85
CA ALA A 169 -8.69 -2.66 -11.68
C ALA A 169 -7.40 -2.62 -10.83
N GLY A 170 -7.35 -1.78 -9.81
CA GLY A 170 -6.22 -1.70 -8.89
C GLY A 170 -6.07 -2.97 -8.04
N VAL A 171 -7.18 -3.59 -7.62
CA VAL A 171 -7.15 -4.88 -6.91
C VAL A 171 -6.58 -5.98 -7.80
N ARG A 172 -7.04 -6.05 -9.06
CA ARG A 172 -6.53 -7.01 -10.04
C ARG A 172 -5.04 -6.83 -10.27
N GLN A 173 -4.61 -5.61 -10.53
CA GLN A 173 -3.22 -5.27 -10.75
C GLN A 173 -2.32 -5.67 -9.56
N ARG A 174 -2.75 -5.37 -8.32
CA ARG A 174 -2.03 -5.79 -7.11
C ARG A 174 -1.91 -7.31 -6.99
N ARG A 175 -2.95 -8.04 -7.37
CA ARG A 175 -2.93 -9.51 -7.39
C ARG A 175 -1.92 -10.03 -8.41
N ASP A 176 -2.01 -9.55 -9.65
CA ASP A 176 -1.14 -9.97 -10.73
C ASP A 176 0.35 -9.71 -10.40
N ALA A 177 0.63 -8.56 -9.79
CA ALA A 177 1.95 -8.21 -9.27
C ALA A 177 2.44 -9.18 -8.19
N ALA A 178 1.58 -9.52 -7.25
CA ALA A 178 1.92 -10.47 -6.20
C ALA A 178 2.23 -11.86 -6.79
N ASP A 179 1.50 -12.27 -7.81
CA ASP A 179 1.71 -13.56 -8.49
C ASP A 179 3.02 -13.58 -9.28
N ALA A 180 3.34 -12.51 -10.00
CA ALA A 180 4.61 -12.36 -10.68
C ALA A 180 5.80 -12.37 -9.69
N HIS A 181 5.67 -11.68 -8.54
CA HIS A 181 6.69 -11.71 -7.51
C HIS A 181 6.88 -13.12 -6.94
N ARG A 182 5.80 -13.84 -6.63
CA ARG A 182 5.87 -15.25 -6.18
C ARG A 182 6.56 -16.12 -7.20
N SER A 183 6.27 -15.95 -8.49
CA SER A 183 6.91 -16.71 -9.57
C SER A 183 8.41 -16.45 -9.63
N ARG A 184 8.86 -15.19 -9.57
CA ARG A 184 10.28 -14.83 -9.52
C ARG A 184 11.01 -15.46 -8.33
N VAL A 185 10.42 -15.37 -7.14
CA VAL A 185 10.99 -15.96 -5.91
C VAL A 185 11.08 -17.47 -6.03
N ARG A 186 10.03 -18.13 -6.54
CA ARG A 186 10.00 -19.57 -6.78
C ARG A 186 11.14 -20.01 -7.70
N GLU A 187 11.25 -19.36 -8.85
CA GLU A 187 12.26 -19.69 -9.86
C GLU A 187 13.67 -19.54 -9.31
N ALA A 188 13.95 -18.45 -8.59
CA ALA A 188 15.25 -18.20 -8.01
C ALA A 188 15.62 -19.24 -6.93
N LEU A 189 14.67 -19.57 -6.04
CA LEU A 189 14.92 -20.55 -4.96
C LEU A 189 15.12 -21.96 -5.50
N ILE A 190 14.29 -22.39 -6.46
CA ILE A 190 14.40 -23.73 -7.06
C ILE A 190 15.66 -23.84 -7.92
N ALA A 191 16.01 -22.80 -8.68
CA ALA A 191 17.23 -22.80 -9.49
C ALA A 191 18.52 -22.91 -8.65
N ALA A 192 18.50 -22.39 -7.42
CA ALA A 192 19.66 -22.46 -6.51
C ALA A 192 19.89 -23.87 -5.95
N ASP A 193 18.85 -24.67 -5.72
CA ASP A 193 18.95 -26.04 -5.21
C ASP A 193 17.74 -26.87 -5.67
N PRO A 194 17.71 -27.35 -6.95
CA PRO A 194 16.55 -28.05 -7.49
C PRO A 194 16.17 -29.33 -6.76
N GLU A 195 17.15 -30.02 -6.15
CA GLU A 195 16.93 -31.32 -5.48
C GLU A 195 16.26 -31.16 -4.11
N ALA A 196 16.39 -29.99 -3.48
CA ALA A 196 15.81 -29.71 -2.17
C ALA A 196 14.30 -29.40 -2.22
N TRP A 197 13.74 -29.10 -3.39
CA TRP A 197 12.38 -28.61 -3.56
C TRP A 197 11.44 -29.65 -4.15
N VAL A 198 10.23 -29.70 -3.58
CA VAL A 198 9.07 -30.32 -4.22
C VAL A 198 8.01 -29.26 -4.44
N VAL A 199 7.60 -29.08 -5.69
CA VAL A 199 6.51 -28.18 -6.08
C VAL A 199 5.21 -28.98 -6.12
N ILE A 200 4.20 -28.52 -5.37
CA ILE A 200 2.86 -29.09 -5.45
C ILE A 200 2.20 -28.53 -6.71
N ASP A 201 1.75 -29.42 -7.57
CA ASP A 201 1.13 -29.05 -8.84
C ASP A 201 -0.14 -28.21 -8.61
N PRO A 202 -0.18 -26.94 -9.07
CA PRO A 202 -1.33 -26.07 -8.88
C PRO A 202 -2.55 -26.49 -9.69
N SER A 203 -2.40 -27.32 -10.73
CA SER A 203 -3.51 -27.80 -11.57
C SER A 203 -4.36 -28.89 -10.91
N LEU A 204 -3.86 -29.52 -9.85
CA LEU A 204 -4.60 -30.51 -9.08
C LEU A 204 -5.77 -29.87 -8.32
N ARG A 205 -6.86 -30.63 -8.14
CA ARG A 205 -7.97 -30.19 -7.27
C ARG A 205 -7.49 -29.95 -5.83
N ALA A 206 -8.16 -29.10 -5.11
CA ALA A 206 -7.77 -28.70 -3.74
C ALA A 206 -7.53 -29.91 -2.81
N SER A 207 -8.41 -30.94 -2.86
CA SER A 207 -8.24 -32.16 -2.06
C SER A 207 -6.95 -32.92 -2.45
N GLU A 208 -6.69 -33.06 -3.74
CA GLU A 208 -5.51 -33.76 -4.26
C GLU A 208 -4.21 -33.01 -3.91
N ARG A 209 -4.23 -31.67 -3.98
CA ARG A 209 -3.12 -30.81 -3.53
C ARG A 209 -2.84 -30.99 -2.05
N ALA A 210 -3.90 -31.00 -1.22
CA ALA A 210 -3.76 -31.21 0.21
C ALA A 210 -3.17 -32.61 0.52
N GLU A 211 -3.65 -33.67 -0.14
CA GLU A 211 -3.10 -35.02 0.00
C GLU A 211 -1.63 -35.09 -0.44
N ALA A 212 -1.29 -34.46 -1.57
CA ALA A 212 0.09 -34.38 -2.06
C ALA A 212 0.99 -33.65 -1.04
N THR A 213 0.53 -32.51 -0.50
CA THR A 213 1.24 -31.77 0.54
C THR A 213 1.50 -32.64 1.77
N MET A 214 0.46 -33.30 2.28
CA MET A 214 0.58 -34.17 3.45
C MET A 214 1.54 -35.34 3.21
N ARG A 215 1.51 -35.93 2.02
CA ARG A 215 2.40 -37.04 1.63
C ARG A 215 3.88 -36.58 1.63
N VAL A 216 4.20 -35.47 0.96
CA VAL A 216 5.60 -35.00 0.86
C VAL A 216 6.11 -34.49 2.20
N CYS A 217 5.28 -33.84 3.02
CA CYS A 217 5.66 -33.41 4.37
C CYS A 217 5.92 -34.63 5.28
N ARG A 218 5.08 -35.67 5.24
CA ARG A 218 5.32 -36.91 6.01
C ARG A 218 6.55 -37.68 5.54
N ALA A 219 6.90 -37.60 4.25
CA ALA A 219 8.15 -38.14 3.73
C ALA A 219 9.40 -37.37 4.16
N GLY A 220 9.24 -36.20 4.78
CA GLY A 220 10.33 -35.39 5.30
C GLY A 220 11.05 -34.54 4.24
N THR A 221 10.36 -34.14 3.19
CA THR A 221 10.89 -33.25 2.14
C THR A 221 11.45 -31.96 2.73
N HIS A 222 12.59 -31.49 2.26
CA HIS A 222 13.28 -30.31 2.80
C HIS A 222 12.48 -29.02 2.61
N HIS A 223 12.04 -28.76 1.37
CA HIS A 223 11.26 -27.59 1.02
C HIS A 223 10.06 -27.97 0.16
N VAL A 224 8.89 -27.45 0.48
CA VAL A 224 7.67 -27.67 -0.31
C VAL A 224 7.15 -26.32 -0.78
N TRP A 225 7.00 -26.15 -2.09
CA TRP A 225 6.40 -24.97 -2.68
C TRP A 225 4.92 -25.19 -2.99
N GLY A 226 4.06 -24.20 -2.66
CA GLY A 226 2.64 -24.21 -3.00
C GLY A 226 1.83 -25.24 -2.19
N GLY A 227 2.28 -25.53 -0.96
CA GLY A 227 1.62 -26.49 -0.08
C GLY A 227 0.23 -26.02 0.34
N LEU A 228 -0.80 -26.86 0.07
CA LEU A 228 -2.16 -26.68 0.57
C LEU A 228 -2.40 -27.65 1.72
N LEU A 229 -2.94 -27.14 2.83
CA LEU A 229 -3.26 -27.98 3.99
C LEU A 229 -4.72 -28.49 3.90
N PRO A 230 -5.04 -29.67 4.45
CA PRO A 230 -6.40 -30.16 4.46
C PRO A 230 -7.34 -29.18 5.18
N GLN A 231 -8.54 -29.03 4.66
CA GLN A 231 -9.59 -28.27 5.32
C GLN A 231 -9.99 -28.94 6.63
N GLU A 232 -10.32 -28.14 7.62
CA GLU A 232 -10.72 -28.59 8.95
C GLU A 232 -12.24 -28.34 9.17
N PRO A 233 -13.11 -29.34 8.93
CA PRO A 233 -14.56 -29.12 9.00
C PRO A 233 -15.06 -28.70 10.37
N ASP A 234 -14.43 -29.16 11.44
CA ASP A 234 -14.78 -28.86 12.82
C ASP A 234 -14.42 -27.42 13.22
N THR A 235 -13.26 -26.96 12.83
CA THR A 235 -12.80 -25.60 13.13
C THR A 235 -13.19 -24.58 12.06
N GLY A 236 -13.36 -25.02 10.82
CA GLY A 236 -13.60 -24.15 9.66
C GLY A 236 -12.32 -23.55 9.07
N ARG A 237 -11.12 -24.04 9.41
CA ARG A 237 -9.86 -23.53 8.84
C ARG A 237 -9.61 -24.13 7.46
N ARG A 238 -9.15 -23.28 6.55
CA ARG A 238 -8.58 -23.69 5.25
C ARG A 238 -7.41 -22.78 4.91
N GLY A 239 -6.42 -23.30 4.18
CA GLY A 239 -5.29 -22.46 3.76
C GLY A 239 -4.11 -23.25 3.25
N GLY A 240 -3.15 -22.53 2.70
CA GLY A 240 -1.88 -23.05 2.23
C GLY A 240 -0.77 -22.02 2.38
N SER A 241 0.46 -22.48 2.27
CA SER A 241 1.66 -21.66 2.36
C SER A 241 2.39 -21.66 1.04
N GLU A 242 2.97 -20.54 0.66
CA GLU A 242 3.88 -20.47 -0.48
C GLU A 242 5.06 -21.42 -0.25
N ILE A 243 5.60 -21.47 0.96
CA ILE A 243 6.71 -22.36 1.31
C ILE A 243 6.42 -23.06 2.64
N LEU A 244 6.64 -24.36 2.70
CA LEU A 244 6.78 -25.12 3.94
C LEU A 244 8.24 -25.57 4.04
N LEU A 245 8.93 -25.06 5.04
CA LEU A 245 10.36 -25.27 5.26
C LEU A 245 10.56 -26.25 6.41
N ARG A 246 11.30 -27.34 6.17
CA ARG A 246 11.55 -28.34 7.20
C ARG A 246 12.50 -27.80 8.26
N ASP A 247 12.09 -27.92 9.53
CA ASP A 247 12.97 -27.70 10.66
C ASP A 247 13.79 -28.96 10.91
N HIS A 248 15.05 -28.94 10.50
CA HIS A 248 15.95 -30.11 10.62
C HIS A 248 16.37 -30.38 12.07
N ASP A 249 16.42 -29.35 12.89
CA ASP A 249 16.92 -29.47 14.27
C ASP A 249 15.82 -29.99 15.21
N ARG A 250 14.58 -29.53 15.01
CA ARG A 250 13.46 -29.78 15.93
C ARG A 250 12.36 -30.66 15.32
N GLY A 251 12.42 -30.87 14.03
CA GLY A 251 11.39 -31.58 13.28
C GLY A 251 10.16 -30.68 12.97
N GLY A 252 9.30 -31.16 12.08
CA GLY A 252 8.14 -30.43 11.62
C GLY A 252 8.47 -29.39 10.54
N TYR A 253 7.53 -28.48 10.27
CA TYR A 253 7.60 -27.48 9.22
C TYR A 253 7.31 -26.09 9.74
N ILE A 254 8.01 -25.11 9.17
CA ILE A 254 7.87 -23.69 9.39
C ILE A 254 7.17 -23.12 8.17
N PRO A 255 6.01 -22.41 8.34
CA PRO A 255 5.36 -21.73 7.22
C PRO A 255 6.15 -20.47 6.84
N VAL A 256 6.36 -20.26 5.52
CA VAL A 256 6.99 -19.05 5.01
C VAL A 256 6.12 -18.46 3.91
N LEU A 257 5.78 -17.19 4.07
CA LEU A 257 5.00 -16.41 3.11
C LEU A 257 5.92 -15.72 2.11
N VAL A 258 5.43 -15.55 0.87
CA VAL A 258 6.03 -14.66 -0.12
C VAL A 258 5.06 -13.51 -0.36
N VAL A 259 5.47 -12.30 0.00
CA VAL A 259 4.63 -11.10 -0.03
C VAL A 259 5.22 -10.02 -0.90
N ASN A 260 4.34 -9.24 -1.53
CA ASN A 260 4.73 -8.21 -2.48
C ASN A 260 4.85 -6.81 -1.84
N HIS A 261 5.33 -6.75 -0.60
CA HIS A 261 5.66 -5.50 0.09
C HIS A 261 6.99 -5.63 0.83
N LYS A 262 7.59 -4.51 1.17
CA LYS A 262 8.84 -4.49 1.96
C LYS A 262 8.54 -4.90 3.40
N VAL A 263 9.32 -5.84 3.93
CA VAL A 263 9.21 -6.33 5.32
C VAL A 263 10.29 -5.75 6.22
N THR A 264 11.39 -5.29 5.64
CA THR A 264 12.47 -4.58 6.34
C THR A 264 13.07 -3.50 5.45
N ASP A 265 13.66 -2.47 6.08
CA ASP A 265 14.49 -1.49 5.42
C ASP A 265 15.95 -1.62 5.86
N PRO A 266 16.93 -1.36 4.98
CA PRO A 266 18.33 -1.22 5.38
C PRO A 266 18.50 -0.05 6.36
N ARG A 267 19.32 -0.26 7.42
CA ARG A 267 19.72 0.82 8.32
C ARG A 267 21.20 0.74 8.66
N ARG A 268 21.78 1.83 9.17
CA ARG A 268 23.08 1.76 9.83
C ARG A 268 22.91 1.06 11.19
N PRO A 269 23.87 0.21 11.61
CA PRO A 269 23.79 -0.43 12.91
C PRO A 269 23.83 0.62 14.00
N GLU A 270 22.84 0.59 14.85
CA GLU A 270 22.73 1.41 16.06
C GLU A 270 22.54 0.49 17.25
N PRO A 271 23.05 0.86 18.45
CA PRO A 271 22.67 0.17 19.65
C PRO A 271 21.15 0.24 19.81
N ALA A 272 20.51 -0.91 19.90
CA ALA A 272 19.07 -1.00 20.13
C ALA A 272 18.80 -2.25 20.98
N ASP A 273 17.79 -2.16 21.82
CA ASP A 273 17.35 -3.28 22.66
C ASP A 273 16.74 -4.41 21.84
N PHE A 274 16.30 -4.11 20.60
CA PHE A 274 15.69 -5.06 19.71
C PHE A 274 16.24 -4.94 18.28
N HIS A 275 16.59 -6.08 17.71
CA HIS A 275 16.91 -6.21 16.28
C HIS A 275 15.96 -7.23 15.64
N PRO A 276 15.44 -6.97 14.45
CA PRO A 276 14.66 -7.98 13.72
C PRO A 276 15.50 -9.24 13.50
N VAL A 277 14.88 -10.39 13.64
CA VAL A 277 15.52 -11.67 13.30
C VAL A 277 15.32 -11.90 11.81
N THR A 278 16.41 -12.11 11.09
CA THR A 278 16.37 -12.41 9.65
C THR A 278 17.14 -13.67 9.32
N SER A 279 16.83 -14.26 8.17
CA SER A 279 17.55 -15.40 7.60
C SER A 279 17.87 -15.12 6.12
N ASP A 280 18.88 -15.81 5.61
CA ASP A 280 19.16 -15.85 4.18
C ASP A 280 18.02 -16.59 3.45
N PRO A 281 17.53 -16.13 2.29
CA PRO A 281 16.46 -16.79 1.55
C PRO A 281 16.81 -18.20 1.06
N TYR A 282 18.08 -18.42 0.79
CA TYR A 282 18.58 -19.70 0.27
C TYR A 282 19.03 -20.66 1.38
N ARG A 283 19.20 -20.15 2.61
CA ARG A 283 19.68 -20.96 3.74
C ARG A 283 19.04 -20.52 5.04
N TRP A 284 18.20 -21.36 5.61
CA TRP A 284 17.57 -21.08 6.88
C TRP A 284 18.61 -21.03 8.03
N ALA A 285 18.94 -19.83 8.48
CA ALA A 285 19.87 -19.57 9.58
C ALA A 285 19.45 -18.26 10.30
N PRO A 286 18.37 -18.29 11.09
CA PRO A 286 17.84 -17.11 11.77
C PRO A 286 18.83 -16.49 12.75
N LYS A 287 19.03 -15.18 12.66
CA LYS A 287 19.86 -14.42 13.59
C LYS A 287 19.37 -12.96 13.67
N PRO A 288 19.61 -12.27 14.82
CA PRO A 288 19.38 -10.83 14.90
C PRO A 288 20.16 -10.08 13.82
N ASP A 289 19.53 -9.12 13.17
CA ASP A 289 20.11 -8.34 12.08
C ASP A 289 20.13 -6.84 12.43
N PRO A 290 21.25 -6.30 12.93
CA PRO A 290 21.36 -4.90 13.31
C PRO A 290 21.35 -3.94 12.12
N TYR A 291 21.51 -4.45 10.90
CA TYR A 291 21.51 -3.64 9.67
C TYR A 291 20.12 -3.48 9.05
N ARG A 292 19.09 -3.96 9.74
CA ARG A 292 17.71 -3.88 9.27
C ARG A 292 16.80 -3.17 10.27
N LYS A 293 15.85 -2.40 9.76
CA LYS A 293 14.71 -1.86 10.49
C LYS A 293 13.47 -2.65 10.11
N LEU A 294 12.70 -3.07 11.11
CA LEU A 294 11.44 -3.78 10.90
C LEU A 294 10.39 -2.86 10.28
N ARG A 295 9.67 -3.35 9.27
CA ARG A 295 8.36 -2.83 8.88
C ARG A 295 7.30 -3.75 9.47
N GLN A 296 6.53 -3.23 10.39
CA GLN A 296 5.47 -4.00 11.01
C GLN A 296 4.35 -4.26 10.00
N GLN A 297 3.94 -5.53 9.91
CA GLN A 297 2.81 -5.97 9.08
C GLN A 297 1.98 -6.99 9.87
N PRO A 298 1.05 -6.54 10.71
CA PRO A 298 0.24 -7.44 11.55
C PRO A 298 -0.50 -8.52 10.76
N ARG A 299 -0.87 -8.22 9.51
CA ARG A 299 -1.51 -9.18 8.60
C ARG A 299 -0.66 -10.42 8.32
N ASP A 300 0.65 -10.26 8.22
CA ASP A 300 1.54 -11.38 7.94
C ASP A 300 1.66 -12.29 9.15
N GLN A 301 1.71 -11.72 10.35
CA GLN A 301 1.68 -12.49 11.59
C GLN A 301 0.40 -13.30 11.74
N GLN A 302 -0.77 -12.72 11.42
CA GLN A 302 -2.06 -13.43 11.44
C GLN A 302 -2.11 -14.57 10.41
N ARG A 303 -1.56 -14.35 9.21
CA ARG A 303 -1.45 -15.41 8.19
C ARG A 303 -0.53 -16.54 8.65
N LEU A 304 0.62 -16.21 9.21
CA LEU A 304 1.56 -17.21 9.74
C LEU A 304 0.95 -17.98 10.92
N ALA A 305 0.27 -17.32 11.85
CA ALA A 305 -0.40 -17.94 12.98
C ALA A 305 -1.50 -18.92 12.51
N HIS A 306 -2.29 -18.53 11.51
CA HIS A 306 -3.31 -19.41 10.89
C HIS A 306 -2.68 -20.69 10.34
N LEU A 307 -1.65 -20.55 9.52
CA LEU A 307 -0.94 -21.69 8.92
C LEU A 307 -0.25 -22.56 9.97
N TYR A 308 0.32 -21.93 11.00
CA TYR A 308 0.92 -22.65 12.11
C TYR A 308 -0.12 -23.51 12.86
N ARG A 309 -1.31 -22.97 13.15
CA ARG A 309 -2.40 -23.74 13.77
C ARG A 309 -2.85 -24.91 12.90
N MET A 310 -2.97 -24.72 11.59
CA MET A 310 -3.28 -25.82 10.67
C MET A 310 -2.18 -26.90 10.66
N LEU A 311 -0.90 -26.50 10.58
CA LEU A 311 0.23 -27.41 10.68
C LEU A 311 0.23 -28.17 12.02
N GLN A 312 -0.04 -27.49 13.12
CA GLN A 312 -0.14 -28.06 14.45
C GLN A 312 -1.25 -29.12 14.53
N ARG A 313 -2.41 -28.83 13.97
CA ARG A 313 -3.55 -29.76 13.92
C ARG A 313 -3.20 -31.06 13.20
N HIS A 314 -2.39 -30.97 12.16
CA HIS A 314 -1.99 -32.12 11.36
C HIS A 314 -0.67 -32.78 11.84
N GLY A 315 -0.13 -32.35 12.98
CA GLY A 315 1.11 -32.91 13.55
C GLY A 315 2.36 -32.60 12.73
N LEU A 316 2.32 -31.52 11.96
CA LEU A 316 3.41 -31.08 11.08
C LEU A 316 4.10 -29.79 11.52
N ALA A 317 3.62 -29.07 12.54
CA ALA A 317 4.23 -27.83 12.98
C ALA A 317 5.62 -28.04 13.64
N SER A 318 6.58 -27.19 13.33
CA SER A 318 7.81 -27.11 14.10
C SER A 318 7.52 -26.60 15.53
N PRO A 319 8.13 -27.18 16.58
CA PRO A 319 7.98 -26.68 17.95
C PRO A 319 8.67 -25.33 18.18
N ALA A 320 9.35 -24.76 17.20
CA ALA A 320 10.05 -23.48 17.31
C ALA A 320 9.12 -22.26 17.44
N LEU A 321 7.80 -22.39 17.18
CA LEU A 321 6.81 -21.31 17.21
C LEU A 321 7.21 -20.10 16.37
N VAL A 322 7.78 -20.34 15.18
CA VAL A 322 8.22 -19.27 14.28
C VAL A 322 7.57 -19.41 12.90
N GLY A 323 7.54 -18.30 12.18
CA GLY A 323 7.19 -18.22 10.77
C GLY A 323 8.08 -17.26 10.02
N GLY A 324 8.17 -17.38 8.71
CA GLY A 324 9.02 -16.54 7.87
C GLY A 324 8.21 -15.70 6.88
N VAL A 325 8.75 -14.54 6.48
CA VAL A 325 8.18 -13.71 5.40
C VAL A 325 9.30 -13.28 4.48
N ILE A 326 9.18 -13.61 3.19
CA ILE A 326 10.02 -13.10 2.12
C ILE A 326 9.29 -11.90 1.52
N GLY A 327 9.87 -10.70 1.66
CA GLY A 327 9.31 -9.47 1.12
C GLY A 327 9.73 -9.21 -0.33
N TYR A 328 9.24 -8.08 -0.85
CA TYR A 328 9.51 -7.63 -2.23
C TYR A 328 10.99 -7.60 -2.61
N SER A 329 11.87 -7.19 -1.71
CA SER A 329 13.31 -7.08 -1.97
C SER A 329 13.99 -8.45 -2.16
N PHE A 330 13.39 -9.53 -1.71
CA PHE A 330 13.90 -10.92 -1.79
C PHE A 330 15.34 -11.07 -1.28
N ASP A 331 15.80 -10.24 -0.37
CA ASP A 331 17.17 -10.23 0.14
C ASP A 331 17.29 -10.86 1.54
N ARG A 332 16.16 -11.03 2.23
CA ARG A 332 16.06 -11.65 3.56
C ARG A 332 14.71 -12.31 3.76
N ILE A 333 14.67 -13.33 4.60
CA ILE A 333 13.45 -13.82 5.25
C ILE A 333 13.36 -13.13 6.59
N LEU A 334 12.31 -12.35 6.82
CA LEU A 334 11.99 -11.83 8.15
C LEU A 334 11.37 -12.97 8.97
N VAL A 335 11.92 -13.23 10.15
CA VAL A 335 11.48 -14.31 11.04
C VAL A 335 10.65 -13.74 12.18
N HIS A 336 9.40 -14.16 12.29
CA HIS A 336 8.49 -13.78 13.35
C HIS A 336 8.42 -14.83 14.43
N ASP A 337 8.51 -14.42 15.69
CA ASP A 337 8.04 -15.22 16.82
C ASP A 337 6.51 -15.20 16.83
N LEU A 338 5.89 -16.37 16.87
CA LEU A 338 4.44 -16.52 16.82
C LEU A 338 3.80 -16.71 18.20
N ALA A 339 4.57 -16.76 19.29
CA ALA A 339 4.03 -17.04 20.60
C ALA A 339 2.92 -16.05 21.01
N ALA A 340 3.18 -14.75 20.90
CA ALA A 340 2.19 -13.71 21.17
C ALA A 340 1.09 -13.64 20.09
N ALA A 341 1.48 -13.76 18.82
CA ALA A 341 0.56 -13.67 17.68
C ALA A 341 -0.51 -14.77 17.69
N LEU A 342 -0.21 -15.96 18.23
CA LEU A 342 -1.16 -17.08 18.29
C LEU A 342 -2.33 -16.82 19.22
N ALA A 343 -2.13 -16.11 20.33
CA ALA A 343 -3.22 -15.78 21.26
C ALA A 343 -4.21 -14.77 20.64
N ASP A 344 -3.69 -13.69 20.02
CA ASP A 344 -4.52 -12.72 19.30
C ASP A 344 -5.21 -13.38 18.09
N TYR A 345 -4.49 -14.22 17.36
CA TYR A 345 -5.07 -15.00 16.26
C TYR A 345 -6.26 -15.86 16.72
N ASP A 346 -6.11 -16.64 17.79
CA ASP A 346 -7.17 -17.53 18.24
C ASP A 346 -8.44 -16.76 18.62
N GLN A 347 -8.31 -15.60 19.25
CA GLN A 347 -9.44 -14.73 19.59
C GLN A 347 -10.10 -14.17 18.30
N ARG A 348 -9.31 -13.63 17.37
CA ARG A 348 -9.83 -13.11 16.09
C ARG A 348 -10.49 -14.21 15.26
N TYR A 349 -9.88 -15.38 15.21
CA TYR A 349 -10.43 -16.50 14.46
C TYR A 349 -11.80 -16.92 15.00
N SER A 350 -11.92 -17.04 16.33
CA SER A 350 -13.19 -17.38 16.97
C SER A 350 -14.29 -16.35 16.68
N ASP A 351 -13.96 -15.07 16.70
CA ASP A 351 -14.88 -14.00 16.33
C ASP A 351 -15.31 -14.11 14.85
N ARG A 352 -14.36 -14.24 13.94
CA ARG A 352 -14.65 -14.27 12.50
C ARG A 352 -15.44 -15.48 12.06
N ILE A 353 -15.16 -16.65 12.59
CA ILE A 353 -15.90 -17.86 12.25
C ILE A 353 -17.33 -17.81 12.79
N ALA A 354 -17.54 -17.23 13.98
CA ALA A 354 -18.86 -17.02 14.54
C ALA A 354 -19.71 -16.04 13.70
N VAL A 355 -19.07 -14.98 13.16
CA VAL A 355 -19.73 -14.05 12.21
C VAL A 355 -20.17 -14.77 10.94
N VAL A 356 -19.31 -15.60 10.34
CA VAL A 356 -19.66 -16.34 9.12
C VAL A 356 -20.75 -17.37 9.35
N ARG A 357 -20.77 -17.99 10.53
CA ARG A 357 -21.82 -18.93 10.94
C ARG A 357 -23.14 -18.25 11.31
N GLY A 358 -23.17 -16.91 11.36
CA GLY A 358 -24.34 -16.15 11.77
C GLY A 358 -24.61 -16.17 13.28
N GLU A 359 -23.64 -16.61 14.07
CA GLU A 359 -23.72 -16.67 15.53
C GLU A 359 -23.52 -15.29 16.17
N LEU A 360 -22.78 -14.40 15.49
CA LEU A 360 -22.54 -13.02 15.92
C LEU A 360 -23.07 -12.02 14.88
N PRO A 361 -23.93 -11.07 15.31
CA PRO A 361 -24.36 -10.02 14.42
C PRO A 361 -23.24 -9.03 14.09
N THR A 362 -23.35 -8.39 12.93
CA THR A 362 -22.47 -7.32 12.54
C THR A 362 -23.24 -6.14 11.98
N VAL A 363 -22.70 -4.95 12.14
CA VAL A 363 -23.22 -3.72 11.53
C VAL A 363 -22.14 -3.11 10.62
N PRO A 364 -22.51 -2.34 9.59
CA PRO A 364 -21.54 -1.57 8.82
C PRO A 364 -20.65 -0.72 9.73
N SER A 365 -19.39 -0.58 9.36
CA SER A 365 -18.44 0.36 9.98
C SER A 365 -17.48 0.85 8.91
N LYS A 366 -17.21 2.15 8.87
CA LYS A 366 -16.26 2.70 7.90
C LYS A 366 -14.84 2.29 8.27
N VAL A 367 -14.17 1.67 7.31
CA VAL A 367 -12.76 1.24 7.40
C VAL A 367 -12.06 1.56 6.09
N PRO A 368 -10.71 1.57 6.03
CA PRO A 368 -9.98 1.91 4.79
C PRO A 368 -10.38 1.06 3.58
N GLU A 369 -10.70 -0.22 3.79
CA GLU A 369 -11.11 -1.14 2.72
C GLU A 369 -12.46 -0.80 2.07
N CYS A 370 -13.25 0.09 2.67
CA CYS A 370 -14.56 0.48 2.12
C CYS A 370 -14.43 1.13 0.73
N ARG A 371 -13.31 1.77 0.42
CA ARG A 371 -13.05 2.40 -0.88
C ARG A 371 -13.14 1.42 -2.05
N GLN A 372 -12.72 0.18 -1.84
CA GLN A 372 -12.68 -0.89 -2.85
C GLN A 372 -13.65 -2.02 -2.54
N CYS A 373 -14.55 -1.81 -1.59
CA CYS A 373 -15.50 -2.82 -1.16
C CYS A 373 -16.73 -2.82 -2.08
N PRO A 374 -17.10 -3.95 -2.71
CA PRO A 374 -18.28 -3.98 -3.57
C PRO A 374 -19.59 -3.74 -2.80
N TRP A 375 -19.59 -3.91 -1.47
CA TRP A 375 -20.73 -3.66 -0.61
C TRP A 375 -20.87 -2.20 -0.20
N TRP A 376 -19.93 -1.34 -0.52
CA TRP A 376 -19.97 0.07 -0.14
C TRP A 376 -21.21 0.77 -0.71
N THR A 377 -21.42 0.61 -2.02
CA THR A 377 -22.55 1.19 -2.74
C THR A 377 -23.64 0.18 -3.09
N ARG A 378 -23.46 -1.10 -2.75
CA ARG A 378 -24.40 -2.19 -3.08
C ARG A 378 -24.84 -2.87 -1.80
N GLY A 379 -26.15 -2.99 -1.58
CA GLY A 379 -26.75 -3.76 -0.49
C GLY A 379 -27.83 -4.68 -1.04
N ALA A 380 -28.26 -5.65 -0.24
CA ALA A 380 -29.41 -6.48 -0.56
C ALA A 380 -30.70 -5.65 -0.72
N ASP A 381 -30.73 -4.50 -0.09
CA ASP A 381 -31.79 -3.48 -0.11
C ASP A 381 -31.57 -2.36 -1.14
N GLY A 382 -30.45 -2.38 -1.87
CA GLY A 382 -30.04 -1.34 -2.84
C GLY A 382 -29.34 -0.13 -2.23
N VAL A 383 -29.18 -0.05 -0.92
CA VAL A 383 -28.63 1.14 -0.22
C VAL A 383 -27.12 1.02 0.01
N GLY A 384 -26.59 -0.19 0.23
CA GLY A 384 -25.18 -0.41 0.54
C GLY A 384 -24.78 0.05 1.95
N CYS A 385 -23.52 -0.22 2.29
CA CYS A 385 -22.99 0.18 3.60
C CYS A 385 -22.91 1.70 3.75
N GLU A 386 -22.54 2.43 2.69
CA GLU A 386 -22.45 3.90 2.73
C GLU A 386 -23.78 4.55 3.09
N GLY A 387 -24.85 4.18 2.35
CA GLY A 387 -26.18 4.71 2.65
C GLY A 387 -26.66 4.35 4.04
N TRP A 388 -26.44 3.11 4.47
CA TRP A 388 -26.78 2.71 5.84
C TRP A 388 -26.07 3.57 6.90
N LEU A 389 -24.76 3.78 6.76
CA LEU A 389 -23.98 4.61 7.68
C LEU A 389 -24.46 6.06 7.72
N ILE A 390 -24.82 6.61 6.57
CA ILE A 390 -25.35 7.99 6.46
C ILE A 390 -26.72 8.08 7.13
N ASP A 391 -27.64 7.16 6.83
CA ASP A 391 -29.01 7.15 7.37
C ASP A 391 -29.01 6.99 8.89
N HIS A 392 -28.08 6.19 9.43
CA HIS A 392 -27.94 5.97 10.88
C HIS A 392 -27.02 6.99 11.55
N ARG A 393 -26.42 7.90 10.77
CA ARG A 393 -25.43 8.88 11.28
C ARG A 393 -24.35 8.17 12.12
N ASP A 394 -23.88 7.02 11.62
CA ASP A 394 -22.97 6.15 12.37
C ASP A 394 -21.66 6.87 12.71
N VAL A 395 -21.17 6.65 13.93
CA VAL A 395 -19.97 7.32 14.46
C VAL A 395 -18.73 7.04 13.64
N SER A 396 -18.65 5.91 12.93
CA SER A 396 -17.51 5.56 12.10
C SER A 396 -17.35 6.46 10.86
N LEU A 397 -18.34 7.26 10.50
CA LEU A 397 -18.18 8.26 9.42
C LEU A 397 -17.16 9.33 9.79
N VAL A 398 -17.08 9.73 11.07
CA VAL A 398 -16.21 10.77 11.62
C VAL A 398 -15.03 10.23 12.43
N ALA A 399 -15.15 9.03 12.97
CA ALA A 399 -14.13 8.33 13.75
C ALA A 399 -13.99 6.89 13.23
N PRO A 400 -13.39 6.67 12.04
CA PRO A 400 -13.33 5.35 11.42
C PRO A 400 -12.37 4.39 12.12
N GLY A 401 -12.51 3.09 11.82
CA GLY A 401 -11.60 2.03 12.27
C GLY A 401 -11.69 1.78 13.78
N SER A 402 -10.54 1.64 14.43
CA SER A 402 -10.44 1.37 15.88
C SER A 402 -11.07 2.46 16.75
N ARG A 403 -11.09 3.69 16.29
CA ARG A 403 -11.78 4.80 16.97
C ARG A 403 -13.26 4.50 17.18
N ALA A 404 -13.95 4.02 16.14
CA ALA A 404 -15.35 3.64 16.26
C ALA A 404 -15.55 2.45 17.21
N GLU A 405 -14.61 1.52 17.27
CA GLU A 405 -14.68 0.37 18.17
C GLU A 405 -14.58 0.81 19.63
N VAL A 406 -13.61 1.69 19.96
CA VAL A 406 -13.48 2.28 21.30
C VAL A 406 -14.77 3.04 21.68
N LEU A 407 -15.25 3.94 20.82
CA LEU A 407 -16.44 4.73 21.06
C LEU A 407 -17.68 3.85 21.31
N ARG A 408 -17.88 2.80 20.51
CA ARG A 408 -18.97 1.85 20.70
C ARG A 408 -18.86 1.06 22.00
N GLY A 409 -17.62 0.75 22.46
CA GLY A 409 -17.36 0.18 23.78
C GLY A 409 -17.87 1.05 24.93
N HIS A 410 -17.89 2.36 24.73
CA HIS A 410 -18.43 3.36 25.66
C HIS A 410 -19.88 3.78 25.36
N GLY A 411 -20.59 3.04 24.48
CA GLY A 411 -22.01 3.29 24.17
C GLY A 411 -22.26 4.42 23.15
N VAL A 412 -21.21 4.93 22.49
CA VAL A 412 -21.32 5.94 21.45
C VAL A 412 -21.44 5.25 20.09
N HIS A 413 -22.60 5.28 19.48
CA HIS A 413 -22.90 4.60 18.23
C HIS A 413 -23.11 5.57 17.07
N THR A 414 -23.56 6.78 17.36
CA THR A 414 -23.88 7.80 16.36
C THR A 414 -23.00 9.02 16.48
N ILE A 415 -22.96 9.82 15.42
CA ILE A 415 -22.28 11.11 15.41
C ILE A 415 -22.92 12.05 16.45
N ASP A 416 -24.25 11.94 16.67
CA ASP A 416 -24.97 12.73 17.65
C ASP A 416 -24.55 12.36 19.07
N ASP A 417 -24.43 11.05 19.39
CA ASP A 417 -23.93 10.60 20.69
C ASP A 417 -22.55 11.19 21.00
N LEU A 418 -21.64 11.18 19.98
CA LEU A 418 -20.32 11.75 20.14
C LEU A 418 -20.34 13.28 20.31
N ALA A 419 -21.16 13.96 19.52
CA ALA A 419 -21.31 15.41 19.59
C ALA A 419 -21.86 15.89 20.95
N ASP A 420 -22.75 15.09 21.56
CA ASP A 420 -23.38 15.36 22.85
C ASP A 420 -22.58 14.78 24.03
N TRP A 421 -21.39 14.22 23.79
CA TRP A 421 -20.58 13.64 24.85
C TRP A 421 -20.35 14.61 26.01
N VAL A 422 -20.69 14.16 27.20
CA VAL A 422 -20.49 14.84 28.47
C VAL A 422 -19.84 13.85 29.45
N GLY A 423 -18.69 14.16 29.96
CA GLY A 423 -17.98 13.28 30.88
C GLY A 423 -16.47 13.36 30.69
N GLU A 424 -15.78 12.48 31.39
CA GLU A 424 -14.34 12.29 31.24
C GLU A 424 -14.04 11.58 29.93
N ASP A 425 -12.84 11.77 29.39
CA ASP A 425 -12.37 11.11 28.18
C ASP A 425 -12.29 9.60 28.44
N PRO A 426 -12.60 8.72 27.44
CA PRO A 426 -12.43 7.29 27.60
C PRO A 426 -10.98 6.94 27.92
N GLU A 427 -10.74 6.11 28.96
CA GLU A 427 -9.39 5.73 29.41
C GLU A 427 -8.58 4.97 28.32
N ASP A 428 -9.27 4.26 27.45
CA ASP A 428 -8.71 3.48 26.34
C ASP A 428 -8.63 4.27 25.03
N TRP A 429 -8.94 5.59 25.05
CA TRP A 429 -8.79 6.45 23.89
C TRP A 429 -7.33 6.85 23.66
N GLN A 430 -6.70 6.25 22.65
CA GLN A 430 -5.30 6.50 22.31
C GLN A 430 -5.13 7.20 20.95
N HIS A 431 -6.12 7.98 20.51
CA HIS A 431 -6.19 8.58 19.17
C HIS A 431 -6.07 10.11 19.20
N GLY A 432 -5.15 10.63 20.01
CA GLY A 432 -4.97 12.07 20.20
C GLY A 432 -6.02 12.69 21.13
N PRO A 433 -6.17 14.02 21.15
CA PRO A 433 -7.12 14.69 22.04
C PRO A 433 -8.56 14.26 21.76
N PHE A 434 -9.25 13.73 22.76
CA PHE A 434 -10.64 13.27 22.59
C PHE A 434 -11.59 14.43 22.24
N ASP A 435 -11.30 15.64 22.71
CA ASP A 435 -12.04 16.84 22.33
C ASP A 435 -12.10 17.05 20.82
N GLU A 436 -11.05 16.68 20.09
CA GLU A 436 -11.06 16.78 18.62
C GLU A 436 -12.05 15.82 17.96
N ALA A 437 -12.25 14.65 18.52
CA ALA A 437 -13.27 13.72 18.03
C ALA A 437 -14.68 14.31 18.22
N VAL A 438 -14.95 14.91 19.40
CA VAL A 438 -16.21 15.60 19.67
C VAL A 438 -16.41 16.80 18.75
N ILE A 439 -15.37 17.62 18.56
CA ILE A 439 -15.40 18.75 17.64
C ILE A 439 -15.65 18.29 16.21
N THR A 440 -15.01 17.19 15.79
CA THR A 440 -15.22 16.58 14.46
C THR A 440 -16.69 16.20 14.25
N ALA A 441 -17.31 15.57 15.24
CA ALA A 441 -18.73 15.21 15.19
C ALA A 441 -19.64 16.44 15.08
N ARG A 442 -19.40 17.47 15.89
CA ARG A 442 -20.17 18.73 15.86
C ARG A 442 -19.99 19.49 14.56
N ALA A 443 -18.77 19.56 14.06
CA ALA A 443 -18.46 20.16 12.77
C ALA A 443 -19.18 19.44 11.62
N TRP A 444 -19.19 18.11 11.64
CA TRP A 444 -19.91 17.29 10.66
C TRP A 444 -21.42 17.60 10.68
N ILE A 445 -22.04 17.64 11.88
CA ILE A 445 -23.46 17.99 12.05
C ILE A 445 -23.78 19.38 11.52
N ALA A 446 -22.88 20.34 11.74
CA ALA A 446 -23.03 21.72 11.26
C ALA A 446 -22.72 21.87 9.76
N GLY A 447 -22.28 20.82 9.07
CA GLY A 447 -21.86 20.86 7.67
C GLY A 447 -20.54 21.60 7.45
N ALA A 448 -19.76 21.82 8.51
CA ALA A 448 -18.44 22.44 8.41
C ALA A 448 -17.45 21.42 7.80
N ARG A 449 -16.81 21.80 6.71
CA ARG A 449 -15.86 20.92 5.98
C ARG A 449 -14.46 20.94 6.60
N MET A 450 -14.12 22.03 7.30
CA MET A 450 -12.85 22.23 8.02
C MET A 450 -13.10 23.05 9.30
N VAL A 451 -12.27 22.84 10.32
CA VAL A 451 -12.25 23.63 11.56
C VAL A 451 -10.80 24.00 11.87
N ARG A 452 -10.52 25.26 12.13
CA ARG A 452 -9.16 25.73 12.45
C ARG A 452 -8.75 25.27 13.85
N ARG A 453 -7.57 24.65 13.96
CA ARG A 453 -6.90 24.34 15.23
C ARG A 453 -6.15 25.54 15.81
N VAL A 454 -5.79 26.47 14.94
CA VAL A 454 -4.95 27.63 15.24
C VAL A 454 -5.75 28.92 15.12
N GLU A 455 -5.32 29.94 15.82
CA GLU A 455 -5.95 31.26 15.79
C GLU A 455 -5.73 31.93 14.43
N SER A 456 -4.53 31.80 13.88
CA SER A 456 -4.17 32.29 12.55
C SER A 456 -3.49 31.19 11.72
N VAL A 457 -4.03 30.94 10.54
CA VAL A 457 -3.51 29.97 9.58
C VAL A 457 -2.31 30.56 8.85
N SER A 458 -1.26 29.80 8.73
CA SER A 458 -0.07 30.25 8.03
C SER A 458 0.57 29.13 7.23
N VAL A 459 1.05 29.47 6.05
CA VAL A 459 1.87 28.61 5.20
C VAL A 459 3.15 29.37 4.87
N ARG A 460 4.28 28.67 4.89
CA ARG A 460 5.53 29.29 4.44
C ARG A 460 5.34 29.83 3.03
N ARG A 461 5.71 31.08 2.81
CA ARG A 461 5.69 31.77 1.51
C ARG A 461 7.12 32.15 1.09
N ALA A 462 7.31 32.36 -0.20
CA ALA A 462 8.58 32.79 -0.79
C ALA A 462 8.34 33.76 -1.96
N ASP A 463 9.40 34.47 -2.37
CA ASP A 463 9.35 35.35 -3.55
C ASP A 463 9.26 34.56 -4.86
N VAL A 464 9.80 33.33 -4.85
CA VAL A 464 9.72 32.37 -5.96
C VAL A 464 9.13 31.07 -5.40
N GLU A 465 7.97 30.69 -5.89
CA GLU A 465 7.18 29.56 -5.43
C GLU A 465 6.94 28.58 -6.57
N VAL A 466 7.29 27.31 -6.36
CA VAL A 466 7.09 26.22 -7.33
C VAL A 466 6.20 25.16 -6.69
N ASP A 467 5.07 24.84 -7.29
CA ASP A 467 4.28 23.68 -6.90
C ASP A 467 4.76 22.46 -7.70
N VAL A 468 4.88 21.31 -7.03
CA VAL A 468 5.42 20.05 -7.60
C VAL A 468 4.45 18.92 -7.26
N ASP A 469 4.16 18.11 -8.24
CA ASP A 469 3.41 16.86 -8.09
C ASP A 469 4.01 15.79 -8.99
N LEU A 470 4.01 14.53 -8.55
CA LEU A 470 4.56 13.44 -9.33
C LEU A 470 3.53 12.36 -9.61
N GLU A 471 3.69 11.73 -10.79
CA GLU A 471 3.00 10.50 -11.12
C GLU A 471 3.98 9.36 -11.28
N SER A 472 3.68 8.25 -10.65
CA SER A 472 4.50 7.05 -10.68
C SER A 472 3.67 5.85 -11.10
N PHE A 473 4.36 4.81 -11.57
CA PHE A 473 3.71 3.56 -11.88
C PHE A 473 4.31 2.46 -11.03
N GLN A 474 3.62 2.13 -9.96
CA GLN A 474 3.97 1.07 -9.01
C GLN A 474 5.38 1.26 -8.41
N GLU A 475 6.21 0.21 -8.33
CA GLU A 475 7.62 0.30 -7.94
C GLU A 475 8.56 0.43 -9.16
N TYR A 476 8.00 0.60 -10.38
CA TYR A 476 8.80 0.64 -11.61
C TYR A 476 9.48 1.97 -11.83
N GLY A 477 8.83 3.08 -11.49
CA GLY A 477 9.42 4.39 -11.68
C GLY A 477 8.44 5.55 -11.59
N ALA A 478 8.97 6.77 -11.59
CA ALA A 478 8.22 8.01 -11.75
C ALA A 478 8.21 8.41 -13.23
N TYR A 479 7.04 8.43 -13.86
CA TYR A 479 6.93 8.75 -15.29
C TYR A 479 6.69 10.23 -15.57
N LEU A 480 6.25 11.00 -14.57
CA LEU A 480 5.89 12.40 -14.74
C LEU A 480 6.20 13.21 -13.48
N TRP A 481 6.96 14.26 -13.63
CA TRP A 481 7.14 15.32 -12.64
C TRP A 481 6.47 16.58 -13.16
N GLY A 482 5.35 16.95 -12.60
CA GLY A 482 4.65 18.18 -12.92
C GLY A 482 5.10 19.33 -12.06
N THR A 483 5.26 20.50 -12.66
CA THR A 483 5.64 21.72 -11.92
C THR A 483 4.79 22.90 -12.36
N LEU A 484 4.52 23.80 -11.41
CA LEU A 484 3.82 25.05 -11.68
C LEU A 484 4.64 26.22 -11.13
N LEU A 485 5.03 27.14 -12.00
CA LEU A 485 5.74 28.37 -11.66
C LEU A 485 5.05 29.56 -12.34
N ASP A 486 4.69 30.58 -11.60
CA ASP A 486 4.03 31.79 -12.11
C ASP A 486 2.80 31.49 -12.99
N GLY A 487 2.04 30.45 -12.62
CA GLY A 487 0.85 30.01 -13.34
C GLY A 487 1.13 29.20 -14.62
N VAL A 488 2.40 28.94 -14.96
CA VAL A 488 2.83 28.15 -16.11
C VAL A 488 3.14 26.73 -15.68
N TYR A 489 2.36 25.76 -16.18
CA TYR A 489 2.59 24.34 -15.96
C TYR A 489 3.73 23.84 -16.86
N ARG A 490 4.63 23.05 -16.29
CA ARG A 490 5.73 22.42 -17.01
C ARG A 490 5.88 20.96 -16.57
N PRO A 491 5.53 20.00 -17.44
CA PRO A 491 5.78 18.58 -17.19
C PRO A 491 7.18 18.15 -17.63
N PHE A 492 7.76 17.20 -16.87
CA PHE A 492 8.96 16.43 -17.24
C PHE A 492 8.52 14.96 -17.24
N ALA A 493 8.35 14.40 -18.42
CA ALA A 493 7.72 13.09 -18.57
C ALA A 493 8.57 12.13 -19.42
N THR A 494 8.44 10.84 -19.11
CA THR A 494 8.80 9.75 -20.03
C THR A 494 7.52 9.02 -20.46
N TRP A 495 7.46 8.69 -21.75
CA TRP A 495 6.36 7.91 -22.31
C TRP A 495 6.83 6.55 -22.85
N ASP A 496 8.05 6.17 -22.52
CA ASP A 496 8.52 4.80 -22.67
C ASP A 496 7.98 3.97 -21.50
N PRO A 497 7.50 2.75 -21.76
CA PRO A 497 6.99 1.89 -20.70
C PRO A 497 8.03 1.68 -19.58
N LEU A 498 7.63 1.92 -18.32
CA LEU A 498 8.48 1.69 -17.15
C LEU A 498 8.64 0.17 -16.87
N PRO A 499 9.81 -0.27 -16.39
CA PRO A 499 11.00 0.53 -16.09
C PRO A 499 11.76 0.90 -17.37
N THR A 500 12.22 2.14 -17.48
CA THR A 500 12.94 2.63 -18.65
C THR A 500 14.14 3.49 -18.26
N GLU A 501 15.15 3.51 -19.13
CA GLU A 501 16.30 4.38 -18.99
C GLU A 501 15.95 5.86 -19.23
N ASP A 502 14.88 6.15 -19.97
CA ASP A 502 14.40 7.50 -20.24
C ASP A 502 13.81 8.21 -18.99
N GLU A 503 13.39 7.46 -17.97
CA GLU A 503 13.05 8.01 -16.64
C GLU A 503 14.23 8.85 -16.09
N GLY A 504 15.48 8.36 -16.23
CA GLY A 504 16.66 9.07 -15.77
C GLY A 504 16.89 10.41 -16.48
N ARG A 505 16.53 10.52 -17.77
CA ARG A 505 16.56 11.80 -18.52
C ARG A 505 15.51 12.75 -17.96
N SER A 506 14.26 12.31 -17.89
CA SER A 506 13.13 13.10 -17.41
C SER A 506 13.38 13.63 -15.99
N PHE A 507 13.84 12.76 -15.09
CA PHE A 507 14.20 13.14 -13.72
C PHE A 507 15.37 14.14 -13.66
N GLY A 508 16.43 13.92 -14.45
CA GLY A 508 17.57 14.82 -14.50
C GLY A 508 17.21 16.22 -15.03
N GLU A 509 16.33 16.30 -16.03
CA GLU A 509 15.78 17.56 -16.55
C GLU A 509 14.94 18.29 -15.49
N PHE A 510 14.04 17.57 -14.81
CA PHE A 510 13.23 18.12 -13.70
C PHE A 510 14.14 18.69 -12.59
N TRP A 511 15.06 17.87 -12.08
CA TRP A 511 15.93 18.29 -10.97
C TRP A 511 16.80 19.49 -11.35
N THR A 512 17.39 19.47 -12.54
CA THR A 512 18.19 20.58 -13.05
C THR A 512 17.36 21.85 -13.14
N TRP A 513 16.16 21.76 -13.69
CA TRP A 513 15.27 22.92 -13.80
C TRP A 513 14.89 23.47 -12.43
N LEU A 514 14.45 22.62 -11.51
CA LEU A 514 14.01 23.03 -10.16
C LEU A 514 15.16 23.71 -9.38
N THR A 515 16.36 23.13 -9.43
CA THR A 515 17.51 23.67 -8.72
C THR A 515 18.05 24.96 -9.37
N ASN A 516 17.98 25.10 -10.69
CA ASN A 516 18.34 26.36 -11.37
C ASN A 516 17.37 27.48 -10.95
N ILE A 517 16.06 27.25 -10.90
CA ILE A 517 15.08 28.23 -10.42
C ILE A 517 15.39 28.66 -8.98
N ARG A 518 15.74 27.72 -8.11
CA ARG A 518 16.17 28.00 -6.73
C ARG A 518 17.43 28.85 -6.70
N ASP A 519 18.45 28.44 -7.44
CA ASP A 519 19.77 29.08 -7.42
C ASP A 519 19.71 30.49 -8.03
N ASP A 520 18.92 30.69 -9.08
CA ASP A 520 18.65 32.00 -9.68
C ASP A 520 17.91 32.94 -8.70
N ALA A 521 16.91 32.40 -7.98
CA ALA A 521 16.21 33.14 -6.93
C ALA A 521 17.18 33.60 -5.83
N VAL A 522 18.01 32.70 -5.32
CA VAL A 522 19.00 32.98 -4.28
C VAL A 522 20.04 34.00 -4.79
N ALA A 523 20.54 33.84 -6.02
CA ALA A 523 21.48 34.78 -6.65
C ALA A 523 20.86 36.18 -6.81
N ALA A 524 19.55 36.28 -7.02
CA ALA A 524 18.82 37.53 -7.09
C ALA A 524 18.44 38.10 -5.70
N GLY A 525 18.87 37.47 -4.60
CA GLY A 525 18.52 37.87 -3.23
C GLY A 525 17.07 37.61 -2.85
N LYS A 526 16.39 36.70 -3.55
CA LYS A 526 15.02 36.27 -3.33
C LYS A 526 14.96 34.98 -2.52
N THR A 527 13.87 34.81 -1.81
CA THR A 527 13.54 33.55 -1.15
C THR A 527 12.91 32.57 -2.14
N PHE A 528 13.11 31.25 -1.89
CA PHE A 528 12.56 30.16 -2.70
C PHE A 528 11.83 29.16 -1.83
N ALA A 529 10.72 28.63 -2.32
CA ALA A 529 10.05 27.46 -1.76
C ALA A 529 9.45 26.57 -2.87
N ALA A 530 9.51 25.27 -2.67
CA ALA A 530 8.80 24.29 -3.47
C ALA A 530 7.78 23.58 -2.58
N TYR A 531 6.60 23.29 -3.11
CA TYR A 531 5.46 22.75 -2.39
C TYR A 531 4.98 21.45 -3.03
N CYS A 532 4.66 20.46 -2.21
CA CYS A 532 3.97 19.25 -2.64
C CYS A 532 2.79 18.96 -1.72
N TYR A 533 1.88 18.09 -2.14
CA TYR A 533 0.82 17.62 -1.28
C TYR A 533 1.08 16.18 -0.83
N SER A 534 1.54 16.02 0.45
CA SER A 534 2.03 14.75 1.01
C SER A 534 3.34 14.27 0.39
N ARG A 535 4.46 14.77 0.92
CA ARG A 535 5.83 14.52 0.43
C ARG A 535 6.28 13.05 0.40
N THR A 536 5.43 12.11 0.87
CA THR A 536 5.82 10.69 1.01
C THR A 536 6.20 10.04 -0.31
N ALA A 537 5.42 10.27 -1.36
CA ALA A 537 5.68 9.71 -2.69
C ALA A 537 6.83 10.47 -3.38
N GLU A 538 6.83 11.80 -3.30
CA GLU A 538 7.85 12.66 -3.89
C GLU A 538 9.22 12.39 -3.28
N ASP A 539 9.34 12.33 -1.95
CA ASP A 539 10.59 12.00 -1.27
C ASP A 539 11.10 10.61 -1.69
N LYS A 540 10.21 9.61 -1.70
CA LYS A 540 10.54 8.25 -2.13
C LYS A 540 11.17 8.27 -3.52
N TRP A 541 10.50 8.90 -4.49
CA TRP A 541 10.96 8.86 -5.88
C TRP A 541 12.14 9.79 -6.15
N LEU A 542 12.28 10.91 -5.44
CA LEU A 542 13.51 11.70 -5.45
C LEU A 542 14.72 10.85 -5.07
N TYR A 543 14.62 10.03 -4.00
CA TYR A 543 15.70 9.16 -3.55
C TYR A 543 15.91 7.95 -4.47
N GLU A 544 14.85 7.26 -4.89
CA GLU A 544 14.96 6.05 -5.71
C GLU A 544 15.46 6.38 -7.13
N SER A 545 14.98 7.46 -7.75
CA SER A 545 15.46 7.90 -9.07
C SER A 545 16.91 8.39 -9.00
N ALA A 546 17.30 9.13 -7.95
CA ALA A 546 18.69 9.51 -7.75
C ALA A 546 19.63 8.30 -7.58
N LYS A 547 19.15 7.24 -6.93
CA LYS A 547 19.90 6.00 -6.77
C LYS A 547 19.98 5.19 -8.07
N ARG A 548 18.84 5.04 -8.78
CA ARG A 548 18.76 4.25 -10.03
C ARG A 548 19.64 4.82 -11.14
N PHE A 549 19.61 6.13 -11.29
CA PHE A 549 20.23 6.83 -12.40
C PHE A 549 21.49 7.60 -12.00
N ALA A 550 22.12 7.19 -10.89
CA ALA A 550 23.33 7.84 -10.38
C ALA A 550 24.41 7.99 -11.47
N GLY A 551 24.98 9.20 -11.58
CA GLY A 551 26.03 9.53 -12.56
C GLY A 551 25.50 9.95 -13.94
N ARG A 552 24.20 9.98 -14.18
CA ARG A 552 23.64 10.54 -15.41
C ARG A 552 23.57 12.07 -15.35
N PRO A 553 23.59 12.73 -16.51
CA PRO A 553 23.47 14.18 -16.57
C PRO A 553 22.23 14.70 -15.86
N GLY A 554 22.38 15.69 -14.99
CA GLY A 554 21.30 16.33 -14.26
C GLY A 554 20.75 15.55 -13.06
N VAL A 555 21.11 14.27 -12.91
CA VAL A 555 20.65 13.44 -11.79
C VAL A 555 21.44 13.80 -10.52
N PRO A 556 20.76 14.14 -9.41
CA PRO A 556 21.42 14.52 -8.15
C PRO A 556 22.08 13.32 -7.45
N THR A 557 23.03 13.63 -6.56
CA THR A 557 23.48 12.65 -5.58
C THR A 557 22.44 12.50 -4.47
N LYS A 558 22.51 11.41 -3.74
CA LYS A 558 21.64 11.16 -2.59
C LYS A 558 21.78 12.25 -1.52
N GLU A 559 22.97 12.80 -1.35
CA GLU A 559 23.27 13.91 -0.42
C GLU A 559 22.61 15.21 -0.86
N GLN A 560 22.56 15.49 -2.15
CA GLN A 560 21.86 16.65 -2.70
C GLN A 560 20.35 16.53 -2.52
N VAL A 561 19.78 15.34 -2.79
CA VAL A 561 18.36 15.07 -2.50
C VAL A 561 18.09 15.30 -1.02
N ARG A 562 18.89 14.71 -0.13
CA ARG A 562 18.71 14.88 1.32
C ARG A 562 18.74 16.35 1.72
N ALA A 563 19.74 17.10 1.25
CA ALA A 563 19.85 18.52 1.59
C ALA A 563 18.65 19.35 1.11
N PHE A 564 18.01 18.92 0.02
CA PHE A 564 16.78 19.55 -0.48
C PHE A 564 15.57 19.16 0.36
N VAL A 565 15.34 17.85 0.58
CA VAL A 565 14.16 17.32 1.27
C VAL A 565 14.14 17.69 2.76
N ASP A 566 15.33 17.69 3.42
CA ASP A 566 15.46 18.08 4.83
C ASP A 566 15.51 19.63 5.00
N GLY A 567 15.58 20.35 3.90
CA GLY A 567 15.65 21.80 3.91
C GLY A 567 14.27 22.47 4.07
N PRO A 568 14.24 23.67 4.65
CA PRO A 568 12.98 24.38 4.88
C PRO A 568 12.29 24.87 3.60
N GLN A 569 12.94 24.77 2.45
CA GLN A 569 12.37 25.15 1.15
C GLN A 569 11.46 24.09 0.54
N TRP A 570 11.45 22.86 1.06
CA TRP A 570 10.53 21.80 0.64
C TRP A 570 9.37 21.73 1.62
N VAL A 571 8.19 22.14 1.19
CA VAL A 571 7.02 22.37 2.04
C VAL A 571 5.97 21.31 1.75
N ASP A 572 5.61 20.54 2.76
CA ASP A 572 4.51 19.58 2.73
C ASP A 572 3.19 20.27 3.08
N MET A 573 2.33 20.44 2.09
CA MET A 573 1.02 21.07 2.28
C MET A 573 0.03 20.16 3.04
N PHE A 574 0.17 18.83 2.94
CA PHE A 574 -0.62 17.90 3.75
C PHE A 574 -0.32 18.08 5.24
N GLN A 575 0.97 18.19 5.59
CA GLN A 575 1.37 18.46 6.98
C GLN A 575 0.84 19.83 7.45
N ALA A 576 0.96 20.87 6.59
CA ALA A 576 0.43 22.20 6.92
C ALA A 576 -1.09 22.20 7.17
N VAL A 577 -1.85 21.41 6.40
CA VAL A 577 -3.29 21.19 6.63
C VAL A 577 -3.52 20.39 7.92
N SER A 578 -2.77 19.33 8.13
CA SER A 578 -2.92 18.44 9.29
C SER A 578 -2.69 19.15 10.62
N ASP A 579 -1.70 20.03 10.68
CA ASP A 579 -1.35 20.76 11.88
C ASP A 579 -2.37 21.84 12.23
N GLN A 580 -3.02 22.42 11.21
CA GLN A 580 -3.80 23.64 11.39
C GLN A 580 -5.31 23.43 11.27
N PHE A 581 -5.77 22.24 10.80
CA PHE A 581 -7.19 21.98 10.62
C PHE A 581 -7.62 20.61 11.13
N ILE A 582 -8.86 20.54 11.60
CA ILE A 582 -9.65 19.32 11.70
C ILE A 582 -10.50 19.24 10.42
N CYS A 583 -10.44 18.11 9.73
CA CYS A 583 -11.14 17.87 8.47
C CYS A 583 -12.11 16.68 8.62
N PRO A 584 -13.38 16.89 8.95
CA PRO A 584 -14.36 15.83 9.21
C PRO A 584 -14.53 14.84 8.04
N ASN A 585 -14.25 15.28 6.81
CA ASN A 585 -14.39 14.48 5.59
C ASN A 585 -13.04 13.94 5.05
N GLY A 586 -11.95 14.07 5.84
CA GLY A 586 -10.60 13.68 5.46
C GLY A 586 -9.75 14.83 4.93
N LYS A 587 -8.42 14.60 4.89
CA LYS A 587 -7.41 15.62 4.60
C LYS A 587 -6.83 15.53 3.20
N GLY A 588 -7.22 14.54 2.37
CA GLY A 588 -6.70 14.38 1.02
C GLY A 588 -6.96 15.63 0.16
N LEU A 589 -6.06 15.94 -0.79
CA LEU A 589 -6.13 17.15 -1.62
C LEU A 589 -7.52 17.32 -2.26
N LYS A 590 -8.11 16.23 -2.76
CA LYS A 590 -9.46 16.21 -3.36
C LYS A 590 -10.61 16.48 -2.37
N LYS A 591 -10.32 16.48 -1.07
CA LYS A 591 -11.29 16.86 -0.02
C LYS A 591 -11.14 18.31 0.43
N VAL A 592 -9.89 18.80 0.50
CA VAL A 592 -9.59 20.13 1.05
C VAL A 592 -9.51 21.23 -0.02
N ALA A 593 -8.95 20.97 -1.21
CA ALA A 593 -8.88 21.97 -2.27
C ALA A 593 -10.25 22.50 -2.74
N PRO A 594 -11.33 21.69 -2.78
CA PRO A 594 -12.68 22.22 -3.04
C PRO A 594 -13.21 23.18 -1.98
N VAL A 595 -12.66 23.19 -0.75
CA VAL A 595 -12.98 24.22 0.26
C VAL A 595 -12.35 25.55 -0.14
N ALA A 596 -11.16 25.50 -0.72
CA ALA A 596 -10.47 26.67 -1.29
C ALA A 596 -11.06 27.16 -2.63
N GLY A 597 -12.04 26.42 -3.19
CA GLY A 597 -12.73 26.77 -4.45
C GLY A 597 -12.16 26.11 -5.70
N PHE A 598 -11.28 25.10 -5.58
CA PHE A 598 -10.73 24.36 -6.72
C PHE A 598 -11.66 23.22 -7.14
N ALA A 599 -11.71 22.96 -8.46
CA ALA A 599 -12.40 21.81 -9.05
C ALA A 599 -11.55 21.22 -10.17
N TRP A 600 -11.42 19.88 -10.17
CA TRP A 600 -10.74 19.15 -11.23
C TRP A 600 -11.53 19.17 -12.53
N ARG A 601 -10.84 19.20 -13.67
CA ARG A 601 -11.44 19.09 -15.01
C ARG A 601 -12.05 17.70 -15.24
N ASP A 602 -11.40 16.66 -14.74
CA ASP A 602 -11.84 15.28 -14.89
C ASP A 602 -12.53 14.79 -13.60
N ALA A 603 -13.78 14.36 -13.75
CA ALA A 603 -14.57 13.83 -12.62
C ALA A 603 -14.09 12.46 -12.13
N GLU A 604 -13.37 11.70 -12.97
CA GLU A 604 -12.78 10.39 -12.62
C GLU A 604 -11.36 10.52 -12.09
N ALA A 605 -10.87 11.75 -11.90
CA ALA A 605 -9.52 12.01 -11.43
C ALA A 605 -9.23 11.27 -10.11
N GLY A 606 -8.22 10.37 -10.12
CA GLY A 606 -7.80 9.57 -8.97
C GLY A 606 -6.55 8.77 -9.26
N GLY A 607 -5.72 8.51 -8.24
CA GLY A 607 -4.44 7.83 -8.42
C GLY A 607 -4.55 6.41 -8.99
N GLU A 608 -5.61 5.66 -8.66
CA GLU A 608 -5.85 4.33 -9.28
C GLU A 608 -6.28 4.45 -10.75
N ALA A 609 -7.04 5.48 -11.09
CA ALA A 609 -7.43 5.75 -12.47
C ALA A 609 -6.21 6.18 -13.31
N SER A 610 -5.31 7.02 -12.75
CA SER A 610 -4.10 7.47 -13.45
C SER A 610 -3.19 6.31 -13.83
N MET A 611 -3.07 5.27 -13.00
CA MET A 611 -2.31 4.06 -13.33
C MET A 611 -2.90 3.31 -14.54
N SER A 612 -4.22 3.21 -14.61
CA SER A 612 -4.90 2.57 -15.75
C SER A 612 -4.71 3.39 -17.03
N TRP A 613 -4.81 4.72 -16.92
CA TRP A 613 -4.54 5.62 -18.06
C TRP A 613 -3.09 5.55 -18.53
N TYR A 614 -2.14 5.42 -17.58
CA TYR A 614 -0.73 5.26 -17.92
C TYR A 614 -0.47 3.98 -18.72
N ARG A 615 -1.04 2.84 -18.33
CA ARG A 615 -0.93 1.59 -19.10
C ARG A 615 -1.35 1.77 -20.55
N LEU A 616 -2.47 2.43 -20.77
CA LEU A 616 -2.97 2.74 -22.12
C LEU A 616 -2.07 3.76 -22.82
N ALA A 617 -1.63 4.80 -22.11
CA ALA A 617 -0.81 5.88 -22.65
C ALA A 617 0.55 5.41 -23.21
N VAL A 618 1.15 4.38 -22.59
CA VAL A 618 2.45 3.83 -23.01
C VAL A 618 2.34 2.54 -23.82
N GLY A 619 1.12 1.95 -23.91
CA GLY A 619 0.85 0.81 -24.76
C GLY A 619 1.33 -0.53 -24.19
N TYR A 620 1.19 -0.79 -22.88
CA TYR A 620 1.51 -2.10 -22.30
C TYR A 620 0.71 -3.25 -22.91
N ASP A 621 -0.57 -3.02 -23.18
CA ASP A 621 -1.50 -4.06 -23.61
C ASP A 621 -1.94 -3.91 -25.08
N ALA A 622 -1.68 -2.73 -25.70
CA ALA A 622 -2.10 -2.39 -27.06
C ALA A 622 -1.21 -1.26 -27.62
N ALA A 623 -1.53 -0.73 -28.78
CA ALA A 623 -0.85 0.49 -29.28
C ALA A 623 -1.07 1.66 -28.31
N PRO A 624 -0.05 2.54 -28.08
CA PRO A 624 -0.16 3.67 -27.16
C PRO A 624 -1.33 4.61 -27.51
N ASP A 625 -2.12 4.96 -26.50
CA ASP A 625 -3.22 5.93 -26.61
C ASP A 625 -2.72 7.33 -26.22
N LEU A 626 -2.53 8.19 -27.21
CA LEU A 626 -2.07 9.56 -27.02
C LEU A 626 -3.12 10.43 -26.28
N GLY A 627 -4.40 10.08 -26.35
CA GLY A 627 -5.44 10.76 -25.59
C GLY A 627 -5.25 10.59 -24.09
N GLN A 628 -4.82 9.41 -23.65
CA GLN A 628 -4.51 9.17 -22.25
C GLN A 628 -3.26 9.93 -21.77
N ARG A 629 -2.26 10.16 -22.64
CA ARG A 629 -1.12 11.04 -22.29
C ARG A 629 -1.57 12.46 -21.99
N THR A 630 -2.46 13.00 -22.81
CA THR A 630 -3.05 14.33 -22.59
C THR A 630 -3.84 14.36 -21.29
N ARG A 631 -4.66 13.33 -21.04
CA ARG A 631 -5.47 13.19 -19.82
C ARG A 631 -4.60 13.18 -18.56
N LEU A 632 -3.50 12.43 -18.57
CA LEU A 632 -2.53 12.37 -17.47
C LEU A 632 -1.83 13.72 -17.21
N LEU A 633 -1.45 14.44 -18.27
CA LEU A 633 -0.87 15.76 -18.13
C LEU A 633 -1.87 16.78 -17.55
N GLU A 634 -3.12 16.73 -17.99
CA GLU A 634 -4.20 17.58 -17.47
C GLU A 634 -4.54 17.26 -16.01
N TYR A 635 -4.50 15.98 -15.64
CA TYR A 635 -4.72 15.53 -14.29
C TYR A 635 -3.62 16.03 -13.33
N ASN A 636 -2.35 15.80 -13.68
CA ASN A 636 -1.20 16.28 -12.90
C ASN A 636 -1.13 17.82 -12.85
N GLU A 637 -1.50 18.52 -13.96
CA GLU A 637 -1.63 19.97 -13.94
C GLU A 637 -2.68 20.44 -12.94
N ASP A 638 -3.82 19.74 -12.83
CA ASP A 638 -4.86 20.06 -11.87
C ASP A 638 -4.37 19.86 -10.44
N ASP A 639 -3.60 18.83 -10.14
CA ASP A 639 -3.09 18.54 -8.79
C ASP A 639 -2.07 19.63 -8.33
N VAL A 640 -1.14 20.08 -9.19
CA VAL A 640 -0.25 21.19 -8.85
C VAL A 640 -1.02 22.52 -8.71
N ARG A 641 -2.05 22.77 -9.51
CA ARG A 641 -2.91 23.95 -9.40
C ARG A 641 -3.77 23.92 -8.13
N ALA A 642 -4.28 22.75 -7.76
CA ALA A 642 -5.02 22.55 -6.51
C ALA A 642 -4.16 22.91 -5.30
N THR A 643 -2.89 22.47 -5.31
CA THR A 643 -1.90 22.79 -4.26
C THR A 643 -1.65 24.31 -4.18
N GLN A 644 -1.46 24.98 -5.31
CA GLN A 644 -1.31 26.44 -5.36
C GLN A 644 -2.54 27.18 -4.82
N VAL A 645 -3.73 26.79 -5.26
CA VAL A 645 -5.00 27.42 -4.82
C VAL A 645 -5.20 27.24 -3.32
N LEU A 646 -4.95 26.03 -2.81
CA LEU A 646 -5.05 25.71 -1.39
C LEU A 646 -4.08 26.56 -0.56
N ARG A 647 -2.80 26.63 -0.97
CA ARG A 647 -1.77 27.44 -0.30
C ARG A 647 -2.16 28.92 -0.24
N THR A 648 -2.62 29.47 -1.35
CA THR A 648 -3.04 30.86 -1.45
C THR A 648 -4.26 31.12 -0.56
N TRP A 649 -5.26 30.25 -0.61
CA TRP A 649 -6.45 30.35 0.23
C TRP A 649 -6.12 30.24 1.71
N MET A 650 -5.23 29.34 2.12
CA MET A 650 -4.78 29.20 3.51
C MET A 650 -4.12 30.48 4.01
N THR A 651 -3.37 31.18 3.16
CA THR A 651 -2.69 32.44 3.52
C THR A 651 -3.66 33.60 3.62
N ASP A 652 -4.63 33.70 2.70
CA ASP A 652 -5.37 34.95 2.48
C ASP A 652 -6.78 34.95 3.08
N ARG A 653 -7.42 33.76 3.19
CA ARG A 653 -8.86 33.65 3.45
C ARG A 653 -9.27 32.67 4.53
N ALA A 654 -8.46 31.66 4.81
CA ALA A 654 -8.85 30.57 5.70
C ALA A 654 -9.24 31.06 7.11
N ASP A 655 -8.57 32.10 7.62
CA ASP A 655 -8.89 32.70 8.92
C ASP A 655 -10.30 33.29 8.99
N LEU A 656 -10.82 33.76 7.85
CA LEU A 656 -12.13 34.41 7.75
C LEU A 656 -13.25 33.42 7.40
N GLU A 657 -12.91 32.36 6.63
CA GLU A 657 -13.89 31.45 6.06
C GLU A 657 -14.09 30.18 6.88
N VAL A 658 -13.09 29.78 7.69
CA VAL A 658 -13.14 28.54 8.47
C VAL A 658 -13.39 28.82 9.94
N PRO A 659 -14.40 28.17 10.57
CA PRO A 659 -14.66 28.32 11.99
C PRO A 659 -13.49 27.78 12.84
N GLY A 660 -13.32 28.31 14.05
CA GLY A 660 -12.31 27.87 15.00
C GLY A 660 -12.81 26.78 15.94
N LEU A 661 -11.89 26.18 16.71
CA LEU A 661 -12.22 25.14 17.72
C LEU A 661 -13.29 25.64 18.71
N ALA A 662 -13.26 26.94 19.11
CA ALA A 662 -14.19 27.51 20.07
C ALA A 662 -15.65 27.42 19.61
N ASP A 663 -15.90 27.44 18.31
CA ASP A 663 -17.25 27.36 17.73
C ASP A 663 -17.91 25.99 17.96
N PHE A 664 -17.09 24.97 18.18
CA PHE A 664 -17.51 23.58 18.37
C PHE A 664 -17.07 22.98 19.71
N ALA A 665 -16.47 23.77 20.60
CA ALA A 665 -15.97 23.28 21.88
C ALA A 665 -17.08 22.65 22.75
N ARG A 666 -16.72 21.73 23.63
CA ARG A 666 -17.64 21.19 24.64
C ARG A 666 -18.21 22.34 25.47
N ARG A 667 -19.51 22.34 25.72
CA ARG A 667 -20.11 23.25 26.70
C ARG A 667 -19.61 22.83 28.07
N SER A 668 -18.88 23.70 28.76
CA SER A 668 -18.53 23.48 30.16
C SER A 668 -19.79 23.18 30.96
N ILE A 669 -19.81 22.06 31.67
CA ILE A 669 -20.83 21.80 32.67
C ILE A 669 -20.59 22.91 33.72
N ALA A 670 -21.50 23.89 33.78
CA ALA A 670 -21.48 24.86 34.86
C ALA A 670 -21.72 24.07 36.16
N THR A 671 -20.65 23.88 36.93
CA THR A 671 -20.67 23.28 38.28
C THR A 671 -21.48 24.16 39.24
#